data_e843fba9571ca7d919983f3fe457f847
#
_entry.id   e843fba9571ca7d919983f3fe457f847
#
_cell.length_a   1.000
_cell.length_b   1.000
_cell.length_c   1.000
_cell.angle_alpha   90.00
_cell.angle_beta   90.00
_cell.angle_gamma   90.00
#
_symmetry.space_group_name_H-M   'P 1'
#
loop_
_entity.id
_entity.type
_entity.pdbx_description
1 polymer ?
#
loop_
_entity_poly.entity_id
_entity_poly.type
_entity_poly.pdbx_seq_one_letter_code
_entity_poly.pdbx_strand_id
1 'polypeptide(L)'
;MTFLKRFEIFAIALLCWIFLMTGFVANAQIQVGNDLSDIDYSLPREYEIGGITVTGVEYVDPAVVVMLSGLRVGMTVKIPGDKITQAIKNLWDQGLFEDIQITQTQRVGGKIFINIDMRERPRISKFSFKGVKKSEAEELRKKINITRGDVATEHTYNKTSGIIHDYYADKGYLNAEVKMTPVPDTTMDNYVMVIIDVDKKHKVKIGEIVVNNNEVLTDAQIRSAMKETKRRGKFDPLRPLGASFVNTVWDLITFRPVAAEDEVAWYLTENIRPRIFKSSRYDEDNFEADKQLIIKKYNEKGYRDAKIVKDSIYVMDDRNIGIALDISEGDQYYFGNITWVGNTKYDTTVLNKVLGIRKGDVYNQELLETNLTYSEGGYDISSLYMDDGYLFFRVDPIEIRVENDTIDLEMRMSEGDQATIKRVIVQGNTKTNDRIIIREMYTRPGQLYSRSDIIRTVRELSALQYFDAQKLVPDIQPDPTDGTVDINYVVEETPNDQVELSAGWGYNRLMLSLGLNLNNVSLRNFFKKDAWRLIPAGDGQKLSFRVQTYGTTYINYGVSFTEPWLGGKKPNALTVSVYHSKYKNTYTDPAGVFMQTGMSVGIGTRLKWPDDYFTLYNGINVIRYTLFNYKNIFDFGTGDGDYNLIGYNITFGRNSTSNPIYPRYGSEFILSLEVTPPYSIFNPVDYVAEYPDVDEREDAMYHWVEFHKWKFKAVMYTEIAEKLVIMTRARFGLLGYYNPAIGITPFQRFCLGGDGLTGSYNFDGRELIGMRGYANNSLTPGYSTNNMEGGNIFAKYTMELRYPLTLNPSATIYALTFVEAGNCWLGFDKFNPFDLYRSAGLGMRIYLPMFGMLGLDWGYGFDAVPGAPDANGSQFHFSIGGSID
;
A
#
# COMPACT_ATOMS: atom_id res chain seq x y z
N MET A 1 -51.21 -14.43 -41.51
CA MET A 1 -50.72 -13.27 -40.75
C MET A 1 -49.35 -12.74 -41.24
N THR A 2 -48.91 -13.21 -42.39
CA THR A 2 -47.60 -12.84 -43.00
C THR A 2 -47.76 -11.98 -44.28
N PHE A 3 -48.98 -11.69 -44.69
CA PHE A 3 -49.23 -10.88 -45.91
C PHE A 3 -49.49 -9.42 -45.58
N LEU A 4 -50.05 -9.08 -44.43
CA LEU A 4 -50.28 -7.69 -43.99
C LEU A 4 -48.99 -6.93 -43.58
N LYS A 5 -48.01 -7.62 -43.01
CA LYS A 5 -46.72 -6.97 -42.64
C LYS A 5 -45.84 -6.58 -43.82
N ARG A 6 -46.01 -7.20 -44.98
CA ARG A 6 -45.28 -6.79 -46.21
C ARG A 6 -45.90 -5.60 -46.92
N PHE A 7 -47.18 -5.34 -46.70
CA PHE A 7 -47.87 -4.18 -47.29
C PHE A 7 -47.58 -2.87 -46.53
N GLU A 8 -47.42 -2.95 -45.19
CA GLU A 8 -47.02 -1.79 -44.39
C GLU A 8 -45.58 -1.34 -44.69
N ILE A 9 -44.64 -2.27 -44.88
CA ILE A 9 -43.26 -1.92 -45.23
C ILE A 9 -43.18 -1.31 -46.64
N PHE A 10 -44.03 -1.73 -47.57
CA PHE A 10 -44.06 -1.17 -48.92
C PHE A 10 -44.71 0.21 -48.93
N ALA A 11 -45.73 0.43 -48.12
CA ALA A 11 -46.37 1.72 -47.94
C ALA A 11 -45.45 2.77 -47.29
N ILE A 12 -44.67 2.37 -46.26
CA ILE A 12 -43.68 3.24 -45.60
C ILE A 12 -42.53 3.55 -46.56
N ALA A 13 -42.04 2.58 -47.33
CA ALA A 13 -40.99 2.82 -48.32
C ALA A 13 -41.44 3.73 -49.44
N LEU A 14 -42.69 3.62 -49.85
CA LEU A 14 -43.28 4.51 -50.89
C LEU A 14 -43.51 5.94 -50.39
N LEU A 15 -43.91 6.07 -49.11
CA LEU A 15 -44.04 7.40 -48.47
C LEU A 15 -42.67 8.07 -48.26
N CYS A 16 -41.64 7.31 -47.87
CA CYS A 16 -40.27 7.82 -47.80
C CYS A 16 -39.74 8.23 -49.21
N TRP A 17 -40.09 7.50 -50.24
CA TRP A 17 -39.63 7.84 -51.58
C TRP A 17 -40.35 9.09 -52.15
N ILE A 18 -41.62 9.28 -51.81
CA ILE A 18 -42.39 10.52 -52.18
C ILE A 18 -41.84 11.72 -51.37
N PHE A 19 -41.42 11.55 -50.14
CA PHE A 19 -40.77 12.61 -49.36
C PHE A 19 -39.36 12.98 -49.85
N LEU A 20 -38.64 12.03 -50.45
CA LEU A 20 -37.34 12.27 -51.07
C LEU A 20 -37.42 12.94 -52.47
N MET A 21 -38.61 12.88 -53.15
CA MET A 21 -38.74 13.49 -54.43
C MET A 21 -39.43 14.89 -54.43
N THR A 22 -39.97 15.28 -53.26
CA THR A 22 -40.30 16.69 -53.02
C THR A 22 -39.02 17.39 -52.50
N GLY A 23 -38.13 17.67 -53.44
CA GLY A 23 -37.05 18.60 -53.19
C GLY A 23 -37.65 19.91 -52.72
N PHE A 24 -37.43 20.18 -51.41
CA PHE A 24 -37.53 21.55 -50.95
C PHE A 24 -36.46 22.33 -51.69
N VAL A 25 -36.85 22.94 -52.80
CA VAL A 25 -36.17 24.11 -53.29
C VAL A 25 -36.42 25.16 -52.19
N ALA A 26 -35.55 25.28 -51.26
CA ALA A 26 -35.47 26.44 -50.43
C ALA A 26 -35.07 27.58 -51.38
N ASN A 27 -36.02 28.24 -51.90
CA ASN A 27 -35.82 29.60 -52.46
C ASN A 27 -35.44 30.44 -51.24
N ALA A 28 -34.13 30.56 -50.95
CA ALA A 28 -33.61 31.70 -50.21
C ALA A 28 -33.92 32.93 -51.09
N GLN A 29 -35.10 33.50 -50.93
CA GLN A 29 -35.32 34.86 -51.34
C GLN A 29 -34.42 35.69 -50.42
N ILE A 30 -33.29 36.05 -50.96
CA ILE A 30 -32.56 37.23 -50.52
C ILE A 30 -33.48 38.36 -50.82
N GLN A 31 -34.17 38.89 -49.82
CA GLN A 31 -34.88 40.17 -49.91
C GLN A 31 -33.76 41.23 -50.03
N VAL A 32 -33.34 41.48 -51.21
CA VAL A 32 -32.51 42.61 -51.58
C VAL A 32 -33.43 43.81 -51.39
N GLY A 33 -33.19 44.57 -50.33
CA GLY A 33 -33.89 45.84 -50.13
C GLY A 33 -33.70 46.71 -51.32
N ASN A 34 -34.69 47.45 -51.71
CA ASN A 34 -34.87 48.27 -52.98
C ASN A 34 -33.79 49.33 -53.16
N ASP A 35 -32.72 49.42 -52.38
CA ASP A 35 -31.67 50.46 -52.46
C ASP A 35 -30.32 49.88 -52.99
N LEU A 36 -30.26 48.63 -53.46
CA LEU A 36 -29.04 48.07 -54.05
C LEU A 36 -28.84 48.36 -55.54
N SER A 37 -29.80 49.07 -56.12
CA SER A 37 -29.76 49.37 -57.56
C SER A 37 -28.68 50.37 -57.99
N ASP A 38 -27.95 51.00 -57.11
CA ASP A 38 -26.94 52.02 -57.40
C ASP A 38 -25.50 51.63 -57.14
N ILE A 39 -25.21 50.41 -56.73
CA ILE A 39 -23.81 49.94 -56.54
C ILE A 39 -23.41 49.11 -57.75
N ASP A 40 -22.67 49.73 -58.63
CA ASP A 40 -22.04 49.04 -59.73
C ASP A 40 -20.79 48.32 -59.26
N TYR A 41 -20.91 47.01 -59.08
CA TYR A 41 -19.80 46.15 -58.57
C TYR A 41 -18.61 46.06 -59.54
N SER A 42 -18.75 46.49 -60.73
CA SER A 42 -17.72 46.53 -61.79
C SER A 42 -16.78 47.77 -61.70
N LEU A 43 -17.19 48.81 -60.98
CA LEU A 43 -16.48 50.11 -60.89
C LEU A 43 -16.40 50.57 -59.43
N PRO A 44 -15.41 50.08 -58.63
CA PRO A 44 -15.24 50.52 -57.24
C PRO A 44 -15.01 52.05 -57.12
N ARG A 45 -15.85 52.74 -56.36
CA ARG A 45 -15.72 54.19 -56.12
C ARG A 45 -15.24 54.45 -54.69
N GLU A 46 -14.47 55.48 -54.49
CA GLU A 46 -14.01 55.93 -53.15
C GLU A 46 -15.05 56.85 -52.49
N TYR A 47 -15.33 56.58 -51.26
CA TYR A 47 -16.23 57.37 -50.42
C TYR A 47 -15.57 57.61 -49.05
N GLU A 48 -15.80 58.81 -48.48
CA GLU A 48 -15.46 59.12 -47.10
C GLU A 48 -16.62 58.67 -46.17
N ILE A 49 -16.32 57.95 -45.08
CA ILE A 49 -17.31 57.55 -44.10
C ILE A 49 -17.75 58.77 -43.33
N GLY A 50 -19.00 59.21 -43.52
CA GLY A 50 -19.62 60.39 -42.87
C GLY A 50 -20.16 60.09 -41.50
N GLY A 51 -20.54 58.82 -41.22
CA GLY A 51 -21.03 58.33 -39.95
C GLY A 51 -21.20 56.83 -39.91
N ILE A 52 -21.05 56.24 -38.73
CA ILE A 52 -21.26 54.84 -38.47
C ILE A 52 -22.30 54.68 -37.37
N THR A 53 -23.35 53.97 -37.66
CA THR A 53 -24.38 53.55 -36.67
C THR A 53 -24.22 52.05 -36.42
N VAL A 54 -24.52 51.61 -35.22
CA VAL A 54 -24.52 50.17 -34.83
C VAL A 54 -25.91 49.84 -34.31
N THR A 55 -26.50 48.76 -34.81
CA THR A 55 -27.83 48.30 -34.42
C THR A 55 -27.76 46.79 -34.07
N GLY A 56 -28.68 46.30 -33.25
CA GLY A 56 -28.80 44.88 -32.92
C GLY A 56 -27.83 44.38 -31.83
N VAL A 57 -27.16 45.27 -31.10
CA VAL A 57 -26.33 44.94 -29.94
C VAL A 57 -27.01 45.36 -28.62
N GLU A 58 -27.00 44.48 -27.65
CA GLU A 58 -27.53 44.72 -26.31
C GLU A 58 -26.43 44.72 -25.22
N TYR A 59 -25.44 43.86 -25.38
CA TYR A 59 -24.40 43.61 -24.33
C TYR A 59 -23.03 44.16 -24.74
N VAL A 60 -22.83 44.43 -26.03
CA VAL A 60 -21.58 45.01 -26.53
C VAL A 60 -21.77 46.51 -26.80
N ASP A 61 -20.90 47.32 -26.23
CA ASP A 61 -20.95 48.78 -26.46
C ASP A 61 -20.76 49.06 -27.97
N PRO A 62 -21.68 49.85 -28.59
CA PRO A 62 -21.57 50.24 -29.98
C PRO A 62 -20.23 50.88 -30.37
N ALA A 63 -19.61 51.62 -29.44
CA ALA A 63 -18.28 52.22 -29.67
C ALA A 63 -17.18 51.16 -29.79
N VAL A 64 -17.26 50.07 -29.03
CA VAL A 64 -16.35 48.92 -29.12
C VAL A 64 -16.49 48.18 -30.43
N VAL A 65 -17.72 48.01 -30.93
CA VAL A 65 -18.00 47.44 -32.24
C VAL A 65 -17.34 48.23 -33.37
N VAL A 66 -17.53 49.53 -33.33
CA VAL A 66 -16.88 50.42 -34.34
C VAL A 66 -15.37 50.31 -34.27
N MET A 67 -14.81 50.25 -33.06
CA MET A 67 -13.36 50.10 -32.87
C MET A 67 -12.86 48.74 -33.41
N LEU A 68 -13.58 47.65 -33.12
CA LEU A 68 -13.22 46.29 -33.56
C LEU A 68 -13.36 46.11 -35.08
N SER A 69 -14.32 46.80 -35.72
CA SER A 69 -14.52 46.79 -37.17
C SER A 69 -13.30 47.38 -37.93
N GLY A 70 -12.51 48.23 -37.24
CA GLY A 70 -11.43 48.97 -37.84
C GLY A 70 -11.86 50.13 -38.74
N LEU A 71 -13.18 50.41 -38.81
CA LEU A 71 -13.74 51.52 -39.54
C LEU A 71 -13.80 52.78 -38.67
N ARG A 72 -13.57 53.96 -39.28
CA ARG A 72 -13.60 55.25 -38.53
C ARG A 72 -14.28 56.31 -39.39
N VAL A 73 -15.01 57.23 -38.75
CA VAL A 73 -15.58 58.40 -39.43
C VAL A 73 -14.44 59.27 -39.99
N GLY A 74 -14.55 59.71 -41.23
CA GLY A 74 -13.50 60.40 -41.96
C GLY A 74 -12.53 59.46 -42.77
N MET A 75 -12.69 58.16 -42.63
CA MET A 75 -11.85 57.18 -43.36
C MET A 75 -12.36 57.02 -44.78
N THR A 76 -11.45 57.04 -45.78
CA THR A 76 -11.79 56.74 -47.20
C THR A 76 -11.83 55.22 -47.41
N VAL A 77 -12.97 54.72 -47.92
CA VAL A 77 -13.22 53.33 -48.25
C VAL A 77 -13.65 53.20 -49.72
N LYS A 78 -13.17 52.15 -50.38
CA LYS A 78 -13.66 51.72 -51.69
C LYS A 78 -14.87 50.81 -51.50
N ILE A 79 -15.93 51.09 -52.22
CA ILE A 79 -17.19 50.27 -52.24
C ILE A 79 -17.50 49.88 -53.67
N PRO A 80 -17.60 48.59 -53.96
CA PRO A 80 -17.16 47.45 -53.15
C PRO A 80 -15.64 47.41 -52.98
N GLY A 81 -15.17 46.90 -51.82
CA GLY A 81 -13.73 46.89 -51.54
C GLY A 81 -13.35 46.16 -50.26
N ASP A 82 -12.05 45.90 -50.13
CA ASP A 82 -11.47 45.04 -49.12
C ASP A 82 -11.67 45.53 -47.69
N LYS A 83 -11.77 46.85 -47.48
CA LYS A 83 -11.91 47.41 -46.11
C LYS A 83 -13.23 47.04 -45.45
N ILE A 84 -14.35 46.97 -46.19
CA ILE A 84 -15.63 46.52 -45.61
C ILE A 84 -15.58 45.02 -45.37
N THR A 85 -15.06 44.24 -46.30
CA THR A 85 -14.85 42.80 -46.10
C THR A 85 -13.97 42.51 -44.87
N GLN A 86 -12.89 43.30 -44.70
CA GLN A 86 -12.01 43.15 -43.54
C GLN A 86 -12.71 43.54 -42.23
N ALA A 87 -13.55 44.58 -42.27
CA ALA A 87 -14.34 44.96 -41.09
C ALA A 87 -15.31 43.83 -40.65
N ILE A 88 -16.00 43.21 -41.61
CA ILE A 88 -16.85 42.04 -41.32
C ILE A 88 -16.02 40.89 -40.75
N LYS A 89 -14.86 40.58 -41.34
CA LYS A 89 -13.98 39.54 -40.80
C LYS A 89 -13.51 39.86 -39.40
N ASN A 90 -13.05 41.09 -39.14
CA ASN A 90 -12.56 41.48 -37.85
C ASN A 90 -13.62 41.32 -36.73
N LEU A 91 -14.88 41.68 -37.07
CA LEU A 91 -16.00 41.50 -36.15
C LEU A 91 -16.38 40.02 -35.99
N TRP A 92 -16.33 39.24 -37.09
CA TRP A 92 -16.63 37.80 -37.08
C TRP A 92 -15.62 36.99 -36.26
N ASP A 93 -14.36 37.36 -36.40
CA ASP A 93 -13.25 36.69 -35.66
C ASP A 93 -13.34 36.87 -34.14
N GLN A 94 -14.16 37.84 -33.66
CA GLN A 94 -14.43 37.96 -32.22
C GLN A 94 -15.33 36.83 -31.68
N GLY A 95 -16.04 36.10 -32.54
CA GLY A 95 -16.92 34.99 -32.13
C GLY A 95 -18.15 35.42 -31.33
N LEU A 96 -18.40 36.70 -31.15
CA LEU A 96 -19.49 37.25 -30.33
C LEU A 96 -20.81 37.37 -31.07
N PHE A 97 -20.80 37.36 -32.40
CA PHE A 97 -21.93 37.66 -33.23
C PHE A 97 -22.39 36.44 -34.04
N GLU A 98 -23.71 36.32 -34.25
CA GLU A 98 -24.32 35.27 -35.06
C GLU A 98 -24.50 35.71 -36.49
N ASP A 99 -24.80 37.02 -36.71
CA ASP A 99 -24.91 37.63 -38.02
C ASP A 99 -24.36 39.07 -38.00
N ILE A 100 -23.74 39.49 -39.11
CA ILE A 100 -23.12 40.80 -39.26
C ILE A 100 -23.44 41.29 -40.66
N GLN A 101 -24.15 42.38 -40.74
CA GLN A 101 -24.48 43.05 -41.98
C GLN A 101 -24.02 44.49 -41.95
N ILE A 102 -23.32 44.94 -42.98
CA ILE A 102 -22.93 46.32 -43.15
C ILE A 102 -23.73 46.88 -44.30
N THR A 103 -24.66 47.79 -43.99
CA THR A 103 -25.53 48.41 -44.94
C THR A 103 -25.27 49.89 -45.11
N GLN A 104 -25.53 50.40 -46.27
CA GLN A 104 -25.50 51.84 -46.52
C GLN A 104 -26.87 52.44 -46.13
N THR A 105 -26.88 53.42 -45.23
CA THR A 105 -28.11 54.12 -44.81
C THR A 105 -28.38 55.42 -45.60
N GLN A 106 -27.32 56.16 -45.88
CA GLN A 106 -27.45 57.42 -46.63
C GLN A 106 -26.21 57.75 -47.42
N ARG A 107 -26.35 58.53 -48.48
CA ARG A 107 -25.25 59.04 -49.27
C ARG A 107 -25.49 60.52 -49.55
N VAL A 108 -24.50 61.35 -49.17
CA VAL A 108 -24.63 62.80 -49.38
C VAL A 108 -23.28 63.31 -49.93
N GLY A 109 -23.25 63.76 -51.16
CA GLY A 109 -22.05 64.24 -51.78
C GLY A 109 -21.02 63.15 -51.94
N GLY A 110 -19.88 63.22 -51.54
CA GLY A 110 -18.83 62.13 -51.56
C GLY A 110 -18.77 61.31 -50.28
N LYS A 111 -19.71 61.51 -49.29
CA LYS A 111 -19.77 60.84 -48.03
C LYS A 111 -20.81 59.72 -48.00
N ILE A 112 -20.49 58.64 -47.32
CA ILE A 112 -21.34 57.50 -47.10
C ILE A 112 -21.62 57.35 -45.58
N PHE A 113 -22.84 57.07 -45.19
CA PHE A 113 -23.24 56.69 -43.85
C PHE A 113 -23.53 55.18 -43.87
N ILE A 114 -22.92 54.47 -42.96
CA ILE A 114 -23.05 53.02 -42.88
C ILE A 114 -23.68 52.63 -41.55
N ASN A 115 -24.50 51.58 -41.60
CA ASN A 115 -25.02 50.91 -40.43
C ASN A 115 -24.42 49.52 -40.33
N ILE A 116 -23.87 49.20 -39.17
CA ILE A 116 -23.43 47.86 -38.85
C ILE A 116 -24.56 47.24 -38.06
N ASP A 117 -25.32 46.36 -38.68
CA ASP A 117 -26.39 45.60 -38.06
C ASP A 117 -25.91 44.25 -37.66
N MET A 118 -26.08 43.90 -36.39
CA MET A 118 -25.49 42.69 -35.87
C MET A 118 -26.47 41.96 -34.96
N ARG A 119 -26.36 40.65 -34.94
CA ARG A 119 -27.05 39.81 -34.00
C ARG A 119 -26.08 39.15 -33.06
N GLU A 120 -26.18 39.49 -31.79
CA GLU A 120 -25.32 38.89 -30.78
C GLU A 120 -25.63 37.40 -30.58
N ARG A 121 -24.59 36.58 -30.41
CA ARG A 121 -24.81 35.21 -30.01
C ARG A 121 -25.41 35.14 -28.60
N PRO A 122 -26.33 34.19 -28.34
CA PRO A 122 -26.91 34.04 -27.01
C PRO A 122 -25.86 33.71 -25.96
N ARG A 123 -26.13 34.15 -24.73
CA ARG A 123 -25.29 33.90 -23.59
C ARG A 123 -25.84 32.77 -22.74
N ILE A 124 -24.96 32.06 -22.02
CA ILE A 124 -25.38 30.96 -21.18
C ILE A 124 -25.91 31.51 -19.85
N SER A 125 -27.16 31.22 -19.52
CA SER A 125 -27.78 31.58 -18.23
C SER A 125 -27.44 30.59 -17.15
N LYS A 126 -27.55 29.30 -17.46
CA LYS A 126 -27.24 28.16 -16.60
C LYS A 126 -27.06 26.91 -17.44
N PHE A 127 -26.48 25.90 -16.80
CA PHE A 127 -26.41 24.56 -17.43
C PHE A 127 -26.92 23.49 -16.47
N SER A 128 -27.41 22.40 -17.02
CA SER A 128 -27.92 21.25 -16.27
C SER A 128 -27.42 19.95 -16.88
N PHE A 129 -27.20 18.94 -16.03
CA PHE A 129 -26.78 17.62 -16.46
C PHE A 129 -27.96 16.67 -16.54
N LYS A 130 -27.96 15.80 -17.55
CA LYS A 130 -28.85 14.66 -17.71
C LYS A 130 -28.01 13.39 -17.90
N GLY A 131 -28.46 12.22 -17.42
CA GLY A 131 -27.74 10.96 -17.54
C GLY A 131 -26.62 10.72 -16.51
N VAL A 132 -26.36 11.67 -15.59
CA VAL A 132 -25.30 11.58 -14.59
C VAL A 132 -25.83 11.48 -13.16
N LYS A 133 -25.04 10.88 -12.25
CA LYS A 133 -25.37 10.85 -10.81
C LYS A 133 -25.13 12.22 -10.18
N LYS A 134 -25.82 12.51 -9.07
CA LYS A 134 -25.71 13.81 -8.37
C LYS A 134 -24.27 14.13 -7.94
N SER A 135 -23.54 13.15 -7.40
CA SER A 135 -22.14 13.32 -7.01
C SER A 135 -21.21 13.63 -8.19
N GLU A 136 -21.43 12.95 -9.33
CA GLU A 136 -20.66 13.19 -10.56
C GLU A 136 -20.96 14.58 -11.15
N ALA A 137 -22.22 15.02 -11.08
CA ALA A 137 -22.60 16.37 -11.51
C ALA A 137 -21.92 17.46 -10.67
N GLU A 138 -21.72 17.23 -9.36
CA GLU A 138 -20.99 18.15 -8.48
C GLU A 138 -19.50 18.19 -8.81
N GLU A 139 -18.87 17.04 -9.10
CA GLU A 139 -17.48 16.97 -9.53
C GLU A 139 -17.28 17.64 -10.90
N LEU A 140 -18.16 17.36 -11.88
CA LEU A 140 -18.11 17.97 -13.21
C LEU A 140 -18.29 19.48 -13.16
N ARG A 141 -19.17 20.01 -12.30
CA ARG A 141 -19.32 21.46 -12.10
C ARG A 141 -18.04 22.15 -11.65
N LYS A 142 -17.18 21.46 -10.91
CA LYS A 142 -15.88 22.00 -10.48
C LYS A 142 -14.83 21.98 -11.60
N LYS A 143 -14.96 21.05 -12.56
CA LYS A 143 -14.01 20.90 -13.66
C LYS A 143 -14.39 21.74 -14.88
N ILE A 144 -15.69 21.99 -15.09
CA ILE A 144 -16.20 22.73 -16.24
C ILE A 144 -16.10 24.23 -15.96
N ASN A 145 -15.43 24.95 -16.87
CA ASN A 145 -15.24 26.39 -16.78
C ASN A 145 -16.32 27.16 -17.53
N ILE A 146 -17.59 26.77 -17.41
CA ILE A 146 -18.72 27.54 -17.95
C ILE A 146 -19.29 28.42 -16.84
N THR A 147 -19.30 29.72 -17.02
CA THR A 147 -19.91 30.70 -16.13
C THR A 147 -21.13 31.35 -16.75
N ARG A 148 -21.99 31.87 -15.87
CA ARG A 148 -23.14 32.63 -16.34
C ARG A 148 -22.67 33.90 -17.08
N GLY A 149 -23.16 34.09 -18.30
CA GLY A 149 -22.80 35.23 -19.17
C GLY A 149 -21.79 34.87 -20.26
N ASP A 150 -21.23 33.66 -20.25
CA ASP A 150 -20.37 33.19 -21.31
C ASP A 150 -21.15 33.07 -22.62
N VAL A 151 -20.50 33.34 -23.76
CA VAL A 151 -21.10 33.23 -25.08
C VAL A 151 -21.26 31.77 -25.47
N ALA A 152 -22.45 31.41 -25.93
CA ALA A 152 -22.77 30.05 -26.36
C ALA A 152 -22.21 29.79 -27.78
N THR A 153 -20.95 29.32 -27.85
CA THR A 153 -20.26 29.01 -29.09
C THR A 153 -20.01 27.51 -29.22
N GLU A 154 -19.87 27.02 -30.47
CA GLU A 154 -19.47 25.62 -30.71
C GLU A 154 -18.11 25.31 -30.06
N HIS A 155 -17.19 26.27 -30.04
CA HIS A 155 -15.91 26.12 -29.34
C HIS A 155 -16.09 25.84 -27.84
N THR A 156 -16.95 26.62 -27.17
CA THR A 156 -17.30 26.42 -25.75
C THR A 156 -17.91 25.04 -25.52
N TYR A 157 -18.78 24.60 -26.40
CA TYR A 157 -19.43 23.29 -26.34
C TYR A 157 -18.41 22.15 -26.54
N ASN A 158 -17.59 22.23 -27.58
CA ASN A 158 -16.60 21.21 -27.89
C ASN A 158 -15.54 21.08 -26.77
N LYS A 159 -15.06 22.21 -26.25
CA LYS A 159 -14.13 22.22 -25.12
C LYS A 159 -14.74 21.58 -23.87
N THR A 160 -15.98 21.93 -23.57
CA THR A 160 -16.70 21.37 -22.40
C THR A 160 -17.01 19.89 -22.61
N SER A 161 -17.41 19.49 -23.81
CA SER A 161 -17.63 18.08 -24.14
C SER A 161 -16.34 17.28 -23.99
N GLY A 162 -15.19 17.81 -24.39
CA GLY A 162 -13.89 17.19 -24.19
C GLY A 162 -13.57 16.96 -22.69
N ILE A 163 -13.74 17.99 -21.85
CA ILE A 163 -13.53 17.87 -20.39
C ILE A 163 -14.43 16.79 -19.77
N ILE A 164 -15.68 16.70 -20.22
CA ILE A 164 -16.61 15.69 -19.72
C ILE A 164 -16.23 14.29 -20.23
N HIS A 165 -15.84 14.19 -21.49
CA HIS A 165 -15.38 12.95 -22.08
C HIS A 165 -14.16 12.41 -21.33
N ASP A 166 -13.14 13.24 -21.10
CA ASP A 166 -11.92 12.87 -20.38
C ASP A 166 -12.23 12.42 -18.95
N TYR A 167 -13.11 13.14 -18.25
CA TYR A 167 -13.57 12.74 -16.92
C TYR A 167 -14.22 11.34 -16.90
N TYR A 168 -14.99 10.98 -17.95
CA TYR A 168 -15.59 9.65 -18.02
C TYR A 168 -14.64 8.60 -18.57
N ALA A 169 -13.70 8.97 -19.44
CA ALA A 169 -12.60 8.12 -19.88
C ALA A 169 -11.74 7.68 -18.69
N ASP A 170 -11.38 8.61 -17.80
CA ASP A 170 -10.69 8.33 -16.53
C ASP A 170 -11.48 7.36 -15.64
N LYS A 171 -12.79 7.33 -15.74
CA LYS A 171 -13.65 6.39 -15.01
C LYS A 171 -13.90 5.07 -15.76
N GLY A 172 -13.28 4.91 -16.94
CA GLY A 172 -13.32 3.71 -17.78
C GLY A 172 -14.48 3.70 -18.79
N TYR A 173 -15.14 4.82 -19.04
CA TYR A 173 -16.21 4.96 -20.05
C TYR A 173 -15.66 5.63 -21.30
N LEU A 174 -14.78 4.95 -22.02
CA LEU A 174 -14.10 5.49 -23.22
C LEU A 174 -15.07 5.88 -24.35
N ASN A 175 -16.23 5.25 -24.43
CA ASN A 175 -17.24 5.50 -25.46
C ASN A 175 -18.37 6.43 -24.96
N ALA A 176 -18.11 7.26 -23.92
CA ALA A 176 -19.11 8.19 -23.43
C ALA A 176 -19.46 9.24 -24.49
N GLU A 177 -20.75 9.40 -24.79
CA GLU A 177 -21.24 10.41 -25.69
C GLU A 177 -21.79 11.61 -24.92
N VAL A 178 -21.35 12.80 -25.27
CA VAL A 178 -21.77 14.04 -24.62
C VAL A 178 -22.47 14.91 -25.65
N LYS A 179 -23.76 15.18 -25.43
CA LYS A 179 -24.56 16.04 -26.32
C LYS A 179 -24.96 17.30 -25.56
N MET A 180 -24.57 18.43 -26.09
CA MET A 180 -24.94 19.74 -25.54
C MET A 180 -26.04 20.37 -26.38
N THR A 181 -27.17 20.65 -25.73
CA THR A 181 -28.35 21.24 -26.45
C THR A 181 -28.67 22.57 -25.80
N PRO A 182 -28.54 23.68 -26.51
CA PRO A 182 -29.01 24.98 -26.04
C PRO A 182 -30.55 25.04 -26.12
N VAL A 183 -31.17 25.54 -25.05
CA VAL A 183 -32.60 25.79 -24.98
C VAL A 183 -32.77 27.26 -24.59
N PRO A 184 -33.60 28.04 -25.33
CA PRO A 184 -33.84 29.47 -24.98
C PRO A 184 -34.30 29.61 -23.52
N ASP A 185 -33.74 30.56 -22.81
CA ASP A 185 -34.23 30.90 -21.46
C ASP A 185 -35.37 31.90 -21.54
N THR A 186 -36.57 31.46 -21.22
CA THR A 186 -37.79 32.31 -21.29
C THR A 186 -37.82 33.44 -20.27
N THR A 187 -36.88 33.49 -19.34
CA THR A 187 -36.80 34.49 -18.26
C THR A 187 -35.82 35.63 -18.58
N MET A 188 -35.00 35.49 -19.61
CA MET A 188 -33.94 36.43 -19.96
C MET A 188 -33.79 36.49 -21.50
N ASP A 189 -33.85 37.69 -22.04
CA ASP A 189 -33.65 37.89 -23.47
C ASP A 189 -32.21 37.59 -23.89
N ASN A 190 -32.01 36.99 -25.05
CA ASN A 190 -30.73 36.55 -25.60
C ASN A 190 -29.89 35.62 -24.68
N TYR A 191 -30.56 34.84 -23.83
CA TYR A 191 -29.92 33.82 -23.00
C TYR A 191 -30.40 32.40 -23.34
N VAL A 192 -29.49 31.44 -23.17
CA VAL A 192 -29.79 30.00 -23.33
C VAL A 192 -29.39 29.22 -22.08
N MET A 193 -30.22 28.23 -21.78
CA MET A 193 -29.88 27.18 -20.83
C MET A 193 -29.28 26.03 -21.62
N VAL A 194 -28.09 25.54 -21.21
CA VAL A 194 -27.44 24.41 -21.86
C VAL A 194 -27.78 23.11 -21.14
N ILE A 195 -28.42 22.18 -21.84
CA ILE A 195 -28.66 20.82 -21.33
C ILE A 195 -27.51 19.95 -21.82
N ILE A 196 -26.73 19.41 -20.85
CA ILE A 196 -25.63 18.50 -21.07
C ILE A 196 -26.13 17.09 -20.83
N ASP A 197 -26.44 16.38 -21.93
CA ASP A 197 -26.91 14.98 -21.88
C ASP A 197 -25.70 14.04 -22.06
N VAL A 198 -25.45 13.20 -21.06
CA VAL A 198 -24.31 12.31 -21.06
C VAL A 198 -24.80 10.86 -21.09
N ASP A 199 -24.51 10.18 -22.17
CA ASP A 199 -24.68 8.73 -22.30
C ASP A 199 -23.32 8.06 -22.04
N LYS A 200 -23.15 7.47 -20.88
CA LYS A 200 -21.87 6.85 -20.46
C LYS A 200 -21.54 5.57 -21.21
N LYS A 201 -22.53 4.93 -21.88
CA LYS A 201 -22.37 3.60 -22.45
C LYS A 201 -21.87 2.59 -21.42
N HIS A 202 -21.10 1.60 -21.85
CA HIS A 202 -20.53 0.56 -20.98
C HIS A 202 -19.08 0.90 -20.59
N LYS A 203 -18.66 0.39 -19.40
CA LYS A 203 -17.25 0.44 -19.02
C LYS A 203 -16.44 -0.46 -19.94
N VAL A 204 -15.41 0.10 -20.52
CA VAL A 204 -14.45 -0.62 -21.37
C VAL A 204 -13.30 -1.14 -20.55
N LYS A 205 -12.88 -2.39 -20.79
CA LYS A 205 -11.77 -3.05 -20.12
C LYS A 205 -10.74 -3.53 -21.14
N ILE A 206 -9.50 -3.64 -20.70
CA ILE A 206 -8.44 -4.23 -21.49
C ILE A 206 -8.67 -5.74 -21.53
N GLY A 207 -9.05 -6.26 -22.70
CA GLY A 207 -9.28 -7.68 -22.96
C GLY A 207 -7.97 -8.43 -23.14
N GLU A 208 -7.12 -7.92 -24.02
CA GLU A 208 -5.81 -8.50 -24.32
C GLU A 208 -4.73 -7.43 -24.51
N ILE A 209 -3.49 -7.87 -24.38
CA ILE A 209 -2.29 -7.10 -24.71
C ILE A 209 -1.43 -8.03 -25.56
N VAL A 210 -1.25 -7.69 -26.80
CA VAL A 210 -0.45 -8.44 -27.80
C VAL A 210 0.88 -7.73 -27.94
N VAL A 211 1.96 -8.49 -27.92
CA VAL A 211 3.31 -7.95 -28.12
C VAL A 211 3.90 -8.64 -29.34
N ASN A 212 4.49 -7.87 -30.22
CA ASN A 212 5.09 -8.34 -31.45
C ASN A 212 6.57 -8.01 -31.50
N ASN A 213 7.34 -8.88 -32.18
CA ASN A 213 8.78 -8.72 -32.39
C ASN A 213 9.61 -8.71 -31.10
N ASN A 214 9.13 -9.44 -30.08
CA ASN A 214 9.84 -9.65 -28.82
C ASN A 214 10.46 -11.05 -28.80
N GLU A 215 11.77 -11.13 -28.99
CA GLU A 215 12.52 -12.40 -28.98
C GLU A 215 13.21 -12.63 -27.63
N VAL A 216 13.66 -11.57 -26.97
CA VAL A 216 14.46 -11.60 -25.72
C VAL A 216 13.58 -11.68 -24.48
N LEU A 217 12.52 -10.88 -24.43
CA LEU A 217 11.56 -10.91 -23.33
C LEU A 217 10.29 -11.62 -23.76
N THR A 218 9.85 -12.57 -22.97
CA THR A 218 8.57 -13.22 -23.21
C THR A 218 7.41 -12.22 -23.04
N ASP A 219 6.30 -12.47 -23.71
CA ASP A 219 5.06 -11.70 -23.54
C ASP A 219 4.64 -11.58 -22.06
N ALA A 220 4.88 -12.62 -21.26
CA ALA A 220 4.55 -12.63 -19.84
C ALA A 220 5.43 -11.65 -19.07
N GLN A 221 6.73 -11.59 -19.37
CA GLN A 221 7.68 -10.66 -18.75
C GLN A 221 7.35 -9.22 -19.12
N ILE A 222 7.06 -8.94 -20.39
CA ILE A 222 6.64 -7.60 -20.84
C ILE A 222 5.34 -7.17 -20.16
N ARG A 223 4.33 -8.04 -20.16
CA ARG A 223 3.06 -7.77 -19.47
C ARG A 223 3.22 -7.65 -17.94
N SER A 224 4.21 -8.30 -17.33
CA SER A 224 4.49 -8.15 -15.90
C SER A 224 5.13 -6.80 -15.59
N ALA A 225 5.99 -6.29 -16.49
CA ALA A 225 6.64 -4.99 -16.36
C ALA A 225 5.62 -3.83 -16.33
N MET A 226 4.53 -3.94 -17.08
CA MET A 226 3.44 -2.97 -17.02
C MET A 226 2.76 -3.02 -15.64
N LYS A 227 2.83 -1.96 -14.84
CA LYS A 227 2.31 -1.94 -13.44
C LYS A 227 0.82 -1.62 -13.35
N GLU A 228 0.34 -0.68 -14.15
CA GLU A 228 -1.02 -0.15 -14.06
C GLU A 228 -1.92 -0.61 -15.22
N THR A 229 -1.38 -0.75 -16.42
CA THR A 229 -2.09 -1.24 -17.61
C THR A 229 -2.17 -2.76 -17.60
N LYS A 230 -3.31 -3.30 -17.17
CA LYS A 230 -3.46 -4.75 -16.96
C LYS A 230 -4.67 -5.31 -17.69
N ARG A 231 -4.53 -6.51 -18.26
CA ARG A 231 -5.65 -7.26 -18.85
C ARG A 231 -6.70 -7.63 -17.80
N ARG A 232 -7.94 -7.85 -18.25
CA ARG A 232 -9.05 -8.36 -17.42
C ARG A 232 -8.63 -9.65 -16.70
N GLY A 233 -9.02 -9.76 -15.42
CA GLY A 233 -8.81 -10.98 -14.64
C GLY A 233 -9.52 -12.19 -15.26
N LYS A 234 -8.85 -13.35 -15.25
CA LYS A 234 -9.38 -14.64 -15.66
C LYS A 234 -9.12 -15.63 -14.54
N PHE A 235 -10.11 -16.42 -14.20
CA PHE A 235 -9.95 -17.50 -13.24
C PHE A 235 -10.43 -18.81 -13.90
N ASP A 236 -9.52 -19.58 -14.42
CA ASP A 236 -9.75 -20.87 -15.07
C ASP A 236 -8.78 -21.92 -14.51
N PRO A 237 -9.04 -22.44 -13.30
CA PRO A 237 -8.15 -23.38 -12.62
C PRO A 237 -8.23 -24.81 -13.21
N LEU A 238 -9.20 -25.10 -14.10
CA LEU A 238 -9.46 -26.43 -14.63
C LEU A 238 -8.84 -26.68 -16.00
N ARG A 239 -8.08 -25.75 -16.55
CA ARG A 239 -7.29 -26.04 -17.74
C ARG A 239 -6.25 -27.10 -17.38
N PRO A 240 -6.17 -28.24 -18.09
CA PRO A 240 -5.34 -29.34 -17.67
C PRO A 240 -3.89 -28.86 -17.46
N LEU A 241 -3.43 -29.05 -16.24
CA LEU A 241 -2.03 -28.87 -15.86
C LEU A 241 -1.23 -29.83 -16.74
N GLY A 242 -0.55 -29.30 -17.74
CA GLY A 242 0.28 -30.11 -18.62
C GLY A 242 1.29 -30.90 -17.81
N ALA A 243 1.78 -31.99 -18.34
CA ALA A 243 2.81 -32.83 -17.73
C ALA A 243 4.04 -32.02 -17.25
N SER A 244 4.28 -30.86 -17.85
CA SER A 244 5.32 -29.90 -17.50
C SER A 244 5.14 -29.32 -16.08
N PHE A 245 3.93 -28.97 -15.67
CA PHE A 245 3.70 -28.41 -14.30
C PHE A 245 3.93 -29.46 -13.22
N VAL A 246 3.50 -30.71 -13.47
CA VAL A 246 3.74 -31.83 -12.52
C VAL A 246 5.23 -32.12 -12.39
N ASN A 247 5.97 -32.06 -13.48
CA ASN A 247 7.43 -32.23 -13.48
C ASN A 247 8.12 -31.08 -12.78
N THR A 248 7.67 -29.84 -12.98
CA THR A 248 8.23 -28.64 -12.31
C THR A 248 8.02 -28.67 -10.80
N VAL A 249 6.83 -29.08 -10.34
CA VAL A 249 6.58 -29.27 -8.90
C VAL A 249 7.44 -30.39 -8.34
N TRP A 250 7.67 -31.45 -9.12
CA TRP A 250 8.54 -32.56 -8.74
C TRP A 250 10.01 -32.14 -8.67
N ASP A 251 10.48 -31.33 -9.61
CA ASP A 251 11.84 -30.79 -9.64
C ASP A 251 12.08 -29.82 -8.48
N LEU A 252 11.08 -29.02 -8.11
CA LEU A 252 11.11 -28.15 -6.92
C LEU A 252 11.23 -28.97 -5.63
N ILE A 253 10.48 -30.06 -5.51
CA ILE A 253 10.52 -30.96 -4.33
C ILE A 253 11.85 -31.72 -4.28
N THR A 254 12.48 -32.00 -5.41
CA THR A 254 13.74 -32.76 -5.49
C THR A 254 14.99 -31.88 -5.51
N PHE A 255 14.88 -30.56 -5.29
CA PHE A 255 15.98 -29.60 -5.31
C PHE A 255 16.83 -29.63 -6.60
N ARG A 256 16.22 -29.93 -7.73
CA ARG A 256 16.88 -29.79 -9.03
C ARG A 256 16.80 -28.36 -9.53
N PRO A 257 17.86 -27.84 -10.21
CA PRO A 257 17.78 -26.48 -10.76
C PRO A 257 16.66 -26.43 -11.79
N VAL A 258 15.68 -25.59 -11.51
CA VAL A 258 14.45 -25.46 -12.31
C VAL A 258 14.73 -24.53 -13.49
N ALA A 259 14.74 -25.08 -14.70
CA ALA A 259 14.68 -24.26 -15.93
C ALA A 259 13.28 -23.67 -16.19
N ALA A 260 12.38 -23.74 -15.20
CA ALA A 260 10.93 -23.56 -15.36
C ALA A 260 10.37 -22.35 -14.60
N GLU A 261 11.17 -21.38 -14.17
CA GLU A 261 10.65 -20.12 -13.58
C GLU A 261 9.67 -19.43 -14.53
N ASP A 262 9.93 -19.47 -15.82
CA ASP A 262 9.10 -18.83 -16.84
C ASP A 262 7.77 -19.58 -17.10
N GLU A 263 7.72 -20.91 -17.03
CA GLU A 263 6.49 -21.67 -17.29
C GLU A 263 5.48 -21.61 -16.15
N VAL A 264 5.93 -21.67 -14.89
CA VAL A 264 5.05 -21.51 -13.72
C VAL A 264 4.53 -20.10 -13.62
N ALA A 265 5.40 -19.11 -13.80
CA ALA A 265 5.02 -17.71 -13.85
C ALA A 265 4.04 -17.45 -15.00
N TRP A 266 4.27 -18.02 -16.17
CA TRP A 266 3.37 -17.94 -17.32
C TRP A 266 2.00 -18.57 -17.01
N TYR A 267 1.96 -19.79 -16.47
CA TYR A 267 0.70 -20.46 -16.14
C TYR A 267 -0.12 -19.68 -15.11
N LEU A 268 0.52 -19.22 -14.03
CA LEU A 268 -0.15 -18.41 -13.00
C LEU A 268 -0.64 -17.08 -13.56
N THR A 269 0.16 -16.43 -14.41
CA THR A 269 -0.22 -15.14 -15.02
C THR A 269 -1.26 -15.27 -16.13
N GLU A 270 -1.38 -16.41 -16.81
CA GLU A 270 -2.36 -16.60 -17.88
C GLU A 270 -3.69 -17.19 -17.40
N ASN A 271 -3.70 -18.07 -16.40
CA ASN A 271 -4.88 -18.85 -16.01
C ASN A 271 -5.43 -18.52 -14.62
N ILE A 272 -4.61 -17.98 -13.71
CA ILE A 272 -5.03 -17.68 -12.33
C ILE A 272 -4.70 -16.20 -12.02
N ARG A 273 -5.65 -15.31 -12.36
CA ARG A 273 -5.54 -13.86 -12.10
C ARG A 273 -6.73 -13.37 -11.30
N PRO A 274 -6.79 -13.62 -10.00
CA PRO A 274 -7.80 -12.98 -9.17
C PRO A 274 -7.44 -11.48 -9.04
N ARG A 275 -8.20 -10.61 -9.71
CA ARG A 275 -8.06 -9.17 -9.58
C ARG A 275 -9.18 -8.62 -8.74
N ILE A 276 -8.96 -8.64 -7.44
CA ILE A 276 -9.96 -8.20 -6.46
C ILE A 276 -9.90 -6.67 -6.29
N PHE A 277 -8.74 -6.03 -6.53
CA PHE A 277 -8.52 -4.62 -6.19
C PHE A 277 -7.98 -3.73 -7.32
N LYS A 278 -7.48 -4.28 -8.44
CA LYS A 278 -7.00 -3.47 -9.57
C LYS A 278 -7.98 -3.50 -10.74
N SER A 279 -8.32 -2.32 -11.23
CA SER A 279 -9.17 -2.15 -12.41
C SER A 279 -8.38 -2.50 -13.68
N SER A 280 -8.96 -3.25 -14.61
CA SER A 280 -8.43 -3.46 -15.97
C SER A 280 -8.88 -2.35 -16.91
N ARG A 281 -8.93 -1.13 -16.42
CA ARG A 281 -9.30 0.08 -17.15
C ARG A 281 -8.12 0.57 -17.97
N TYR A 282 -8.39 1.07 -19.15
CA TYR A 282 -7.40 1.82 -19.92
C TYR A 282 -7.31 3.25 -19.37
N ASP A 283 -6.08 3.73 -19.23
CA ASP A 283 -5.73 5.08 -18.80
C ASP A 283 -4.46 5.43 -19.56
N GLU A 284 -4.51 6.53 -20.31
CA GLU A 284 -3.44 6.89 -21.25
C GLU A 284 -2.13 7.25 -20.53
N ASP A 285 -2.21 8.04 -19.47
CA ASP A 285 -1.02 8.45 -18.70
C ASP A 285 -0.33 7.25 -18.06
N ASN A 286 -1.10 6.32 -17.49
CA ASN A 286 -0.59 5.08 -16.95
C ASN A 286 0.01 4.17 -18.02
N PHE A 287 -0.57 4.15 -19.21
CA PHE A 287 -0.04 3.37 -20.33
C PHE A 287 1.30 3.91 -20.82
N GLU A 288 1.43 5.25 -20.92
CA GLU A 288 2.70 5.88 -21.28
C GLU A 288 3.80 5.58 -20.23
N ALA A 289 3.45 5.65 -18.95
CA ALA A 289 4.37 5.26 -17.87
C ALA A 289 4.76 3.77 -17.97
N ASP A 290 3.81 2.89 -18.26
CA ASP A 290 4.08 1.45 -18.41
C ASP A 290 4.94 1.13 -19.64
N LYS A 291 4.85 1.91 -20.73
CA LYS A 291 5.76 1.79 -21.89
C LYS A 291 7.21 2.06 -21.48
N GLN A 292 7.45 3.06 -20.64
CA GLN A 292 8.79 3.32 -20.11
C GLN A 292 9.31 2.18 -19.24
N LEU A 293 8.45 1.54 -18.47
CA LEU A 293 8.83 0.36 -17.67
C LEU A 293 9.19 -0.84 -18.53
N ILE A 294 8.56 -1.01 -19.69
CA ILE A 294 8.94 -2.05 -20.66
C ILE A 294 10.35 -1.78 -21.17
N ILE A 295 10.65 -0.55 -21.66
CA ILE A 295 11.96 -0.19 -22.15
C ILE A 295 13.02 -0.36 -21.05
N LYS A 296 12.72 0.08 -19.82
CA LYS A 296 13.58 -0.14 -18.66
C LYS A 296 13.93 -1.62 -18.48
N LYS A 297 12.95 -2.52 -18.66
CA LYS A 297 13.16 -3.99 -18.53
C LYS A 297 14.10 -4.54 -19.60
N TYR A 298 14.08 -4.00 -20.82
CA TYR A 298 15.04 -4.32 -21.87
C TYR A 298 16.44 -3.78 -21.53
N ASN A 299 16.51 -2.54 -21.04
CA ASN A 299 17.78 -1.93 -20.63
C ASN A 299 18.43 -2.71 -19.47
N GLU A 300 17.68 -3.26 -18.54
CA GLU A 300 18.18 -4.16 -17.49
C GLU A 300 18.88 -5.42 -18.06
N LYS A 301 18.51 -5.83 -19.27
CA LYS A 301 19.07 -6.99 -19.97
C LYS A 301 20.13 -6.61 -21.03
N GLY A 302 20.53 -5.36 -21.08
CA GLY A 302 21.56 -4.86 -22.01
C GLY A 302 21.05 -4.35 -23.35
N TYR A 303 19.76 -4.38 -23.59
CA TYR A 303 19.18 -3.88 -24.83
C TYR A 303 18.88 -2.40 -24.73
N ARG A 304 19.94 -1.61 -24.79
CA ARG A 304 19.93 -0.16 -24.60
C ARG A 304 19.05 0.58 -25.62
N ASP A 305 19.10 0.14 -26.89
CA ASP A 305 18.43 0.80 -28.01
C ASP A 305 16.99 0.29 -28.21
N ALA A 306 16.49 -0.51 -27.26
CA ALA A 306 15.13 -1.02 -27.29
C ALA A 306 14.10 0.11 -27.28
N LYS A 307 13.13 0.03 -28.17
CA LYS A 307 12.07 1.03 -28.29
C LYS A 307 10.75 0.39 -28.75
N ILE A 308 9.67 1.00 -28.34
CA ILE A 308 8.35 0.69 -28.88
C ILE A 308 8.18 1.51 -30.15
N VAL A 309 8.18 0.82 -31.30
CA VAL A 309 8.09 1.44 -32.63
C VAL A 309 6.67 1.91 -32.91
N LYS A 310 5.70 1.12 -32.48
CA LYS A 310 4.29 1.39 -32.68
C LYS A 310 3.48 0.81 -31.56
N ASP A 311 2.52 1.56 -31.10
CA ASP A 311 1.44 1.09 -30.26
C ASP A 311 0.09 1.36 -30.91
N SER A 312 -0.86 0.50 -30.69
CA SER A 312 -2.22 0.66 -31.23
C SER A 312 -3.25 0.07 -30.29
N ILE A 313 -4.35 0.79 -30.18
CA ILE A 313 -5.51 0.39 -29.41
C ILE A 313 -6.61 0.07 -30.40
N TYR A 314 -7.21 -1.11 -30.27
CA TYR A 314 -8.29 -1.56 -31.15
C TYR A 314 -9.48 -2.09 -30.35
N VAL A 315 -10.66 -1.87 -30.91
CA VAL A 315 -11.90 -2.35 -30.29
C VAL A 315 -12.06 -3.84 -30.59
N MET A 316 -12.20 -4.64 -29.55
CA MET A 316 -12.48 -6.09 -29.66
C MET A 316 -14.01 -6.32 -29.66
N ASP A 317 -14.70 -5.68 -28.74
CA ASP A 317 -16.15 -5.70 -28.60
C ASP A 317 -16.63 -4.44 -27.84
N ASP A 318 -17.94 -4.30 -27.61
CA ASP A 318 -18.55 -3.14 -26.94
C ASP A 318 -18.01 -2.87 -25.51
N ARG A 319 -17.30 -3.82 -24.91
CA ARG A 319 -16.82 -3.78 -23.52
C ARG A 319 -15.33 -4.00 -23.38
N ASN A 320 -14.65 -4.41 -24.44
CA ASN A 320 -13.24 -4.76 -24.38
C ASN A 320 -12.45 -4.11 -25.53
N ILE A 321 -11.26 -3.65 -25.19
CA ILE A 321 -10.23 -3.19 -26.13
C ILE A 321 -9.03 -4.10 -26.07
N GLY A 322 -8.32 -4.22 -27.18
CA GLY A 322 -6.99 -4.82 -27.28
C GLY A 322 -5.93 -3.74 -27.42
N ILE A 323 -4.74 -4.01 -26.91
CA ILE A 323 -3.55 -3.18 -27.06
C ILE A 323 -2.53 -4.02 -27.81
N ALA A 324 -1.97 -3.50 -28.89
CA ALA A 324 -0.86 -4.13 -29.61
C ALA A 324 0.38 -3.23 -29.50
N LEU A 325 1.50 -3.84 -29.19
CA LEU A 325 2.82 -3.21 -29.07
C LEU A 325 3.78 -3.86 -30.04
N ASP A 326 4.40 -3.08 -30.89
CA ASP A 326 5.47 -3.49 -31.79
C ASP A 326 6.79 -3.00 -31.22
N ILE A 327 7.67 -3.93 -30.83
CA ILE A 327 8.95 -3.64 -30.17
C ILE A 327 10.10 -3.83 -31.16
N SER A 328 11.08 -2.95 -31.10
CA SER A 328 12.40 -3.13 -31.72
C SER A 328 13.39 -3.27 -30.58
N GLU A 329 13.96 -4.44 -30.39
CA GLU A 329 14.80 -4.74 -29.24
C GLU A 329 16.21 -4.17 -29.38
N GLY A 330 16.75 -4.07 -30.61
CA GLY A 330 18.13 -3.66 -30.87
C GLY A 330 19.13 -4.75 -30.52
N ASP A 331 20.41 -4.36 -30.41
CA ASP A 331 21.49 -5.25 -30.06
C ASP A 331 21.77 -5.25 -28.55
N GLN A 332 22.35 -6.35 -28.05
CA GLN A 332 22.72 -6.46 -26.64
C GLN A 332 24.11 -5.87 -26.42
N TYR A 333 24.21 -4.92 -25.49
CA TYR A 333 25.46 -4.26 -25.13
C TYR A 333 26.10 -4.82 -23.88
N TYR A 334 27.41 -4.66 -23.78
CA TYR A 334 28.24 -5.11 -22.66
C TYR A 334 29.10 -3.98 -22.13
N PHE A 335 29.43 -4.01 -20.84
CA PHE A 335 30.39 -3.06 -20.26
C PHE A 335 31.81 -3.31 -20.78
N GLY A 336 32.40 -2.30 -21.27
CA GLY A 336 33.81 -2.25 -21.70
C GLY A 336 34.74 -1.89 -20.55
N ASN A 337 35.74 -1.03 -20.87
CA ASN A 337 36.66 -0.55 -19.85
C ASN A 337 35.98 0.57 -19.05
N ILE A 338 36.15 0.54 -17.73
CA ILE A 338 35.66 1.57 -16.81
C ILE A 338 36.87 2.29 -16.24
N THR A 339 36.97 3.56 -16.51
CA THR A 339 38.04 4.44 -16.05
C THR A 339 37.48 5.50 -15.10
N TRP A 340 38.28 5.88 -14.10
CA TRP A 340 37.91 6.89 -13.11
C TRP A 340 38.80 8.12 -13.25
N VAL A 341 38.17 9.29 -13.24
CA VAL A 341 38.87 10.58 -13.37
C VAL A 341 38.37 11.51 -12.27
N GLY A 342 39.31 12.09 -11.52
CA GLY A 342 39.02 13.01 -10.43
C GLY A 342 38.93 12.37 -9.04
N ASN A 343 39.21 11.06 -8.91
CA ASN A 343 39.24 10.37 -7.66
C ASN A 343 40.56 10.58 -6.91
N THR A 344 40.56 11.38 -5.86
CA THR A 344 41.75 11.64 -5.02
C THR A 344 41.67 10.95 -3.67
N LYS A 345 40.48 10.73 -3.14
CA LYS A 345 40.22 10.13 -1.82
C LYS A 345 40.28 8.62 -1.84
N TYR A 346 39.61 7.98 -2.76
CA TYR A 346 39.52 6.53 -2.86
C TYR A 346 40.21 6.00 -4.10
N ASP A 347 40.95 4.90 -3.92
CA ASP A 347 41.59 4.22 -5.03
C ASP A 347 40.58 3.54 -5.96
N THR A 348 40.96 3.45 -7.25
CA THR A 348 40.16 2.79 -8.30
C THR A 348 39.77 1.34 -7.95
N THR A 349 40.60 0.64 -7.19
CA THR A 349 40.29 -0.72 -6.69
C THR A 349 39.09 -0.75 -5.76
N VAL A 350 38.97 0.23 -4.84
CA VAL A 350 37.84 0.39 -3.93
C VAL A 350 36.59 0.77 -4.70
N LEU A 351 36.69 1.73 -5.60
CA LEU A 351 35.58 2.21 -6.42
C LEU A 351 35.02 1.08 -7.30
N ASN A 352 35.89 0.34 -7.98
CA ASN A 352 35.45 -0.82 -8.78
C ASN A 352 34.79 -1.92 -7.93
N LYS A 353 35.26 -2.11 -6.70
CA LYS A 353 34.63 -3.08 -5.80
C LYS A 353 33.22 -2.65 -5.34
N VAL A 354 33.05 -1.35 -5.07
CA VAL A 354 31.73 -0.81 -4.68
C VAL A 354 30.81 -0.76 -5.90
N LEU A 355 31.31 -0.34 -7.07
CA LEU A 355 30.54 -0.33 -8.31
C LEU A 355 30.06 -1.74 -8.69
N GLY A 356 30.86 -2.78 -8.42
CA GLY A 356 30.49 -4.18 -8.63
C GLY A 356 30.30 -4.60 -10.09
N ILE A 357 30.61 -3.73 -11.06
CA ILE A 357 30.48 -3.95 -12.50
C ILE A 357 31.84 -4.27 -13.07
N ARG A 358 31.91 -5.28 -13.93
CA ARG A 358 33.15 -5.73 -14.57
C ARG A 358 33.07 -5.63 -16.09
N LYS A 359 34.20 -5.53 -16.72
CA LYS A 359 34.32 -5.61 -18.19
C LYS A 359 33.77 -6.96 -18.66
N GLY A 360 32.86 -6.91 -19.64
CA GLY A 360 32.17 -8.07 -20.21
C GLY A 360 30.85 -8.43 -19.53
N ASP A 361 30.48 -7.75 -18.43
CA ASP A 361 29.13 -7.89 -17.88
C ASP A 361 28.12 -7.28 -18.85
N VAL A 362 26.90 -7.79 -18.85
CA VAL A 362 25.80 -7.24 -19.65
C VAL A 362 25.53 -5.81 -19.21
N TYR A 363 25.43 -4.89 -20.18
CA TYR A 363 25.19 -3.49 -19.90
C TYR A 363 23.82 -3.32 -19.22
N ASN A 364 23.81 -2.69 -18.07
CA ASN A 364 22.61 -2.39 -17.32
C ASN A 364 22.70 -0.97 -16.77
N GLN A 365 22.01 -0.05 -17.41
CA GLN A 365 22.04 1.37 -17.05
C GLN A 365 21.47 1.61 -15.65
N GLU A 366 20.40 0.92 -15.27
CA GLU A 366 19.80 1.08 -13.95
C GLU A 366 20.73 0.61 -12.83
N LEU A 367 21.40 -0.54 -13.04
CA LEU A 367 22.40 -1.04 -12.09
C LEU A 367 23.57 -0.06 -11.96
N LEU A 368 24.04 0.49 -13.09
CA LEU A 368 25.09 1.50 -13.12
C LEU A 368 24.67 2.75 -12.32
N GLU A 369 23.53 3.33 -12.62
CA GLU A 369 23.01 4.51 -11.93
C GLU A 369 22.77 4.26 -10.45
N THR A 370 22.19 3.09 -10.10
CA THR A 370 21.96 2.69 -8.70
C THR A 370 23.26 2.58 -7.94
N ASN A 371 24.28 1.91 -8.49
CA ASN A 371 25.56 1.72 -7.82
C ASN A 371 26.41 2.99 -7.80
N LEU A 372 26.14 3.96 -8.67
CA LEU A 372 26.79 5.26 -8.64
C LEU A 372 26.12 6.24 -7.67
N THR A 373 24.78 6.31 -7.65
CA THR A 373 24.08 7.44 -7.00
C THR A 373 23.28 7.05 -5.77
N TYR A 374 22.57 5.92 -5.79
CA TYR A 374 21.69 5.52 -4.69
C TYR A 374 21.33 4.05 -4.73
N SER A 375 21.83 3.28 -3.80
CA SER A 375 21.36 1.93 -3.50
C SER A 375 20.56 1.89 -2.20
N GLU A 376 19.52 1.07 -2.12
CA GLU A 376 18.70 0.91 -0.90
C GLU A 376 19.53 0.45 0.31
N GLY A 377 20.64 -0.23 0.07
CA GLY A 377 21.57 -0.69 1.09
C GLY A 377 22.63 0.32 1.51
N GLY A 378 22.73 1.47 0.83
CA GLY A 378 23.78 2.46 1.07
C GLY A 378 25.18 2.02 0.56
N TYR A 379 25.23 0.99 -0.28
CA TYR A 379 26.48 0.50 -0.88
C TYR A 379 26.61 1.01 -2.32
N ASP A 380 26.74 2.31 -2.46
CA ASP A 380 26.96 2.99 -3.74
C ASP A 380 28.09 4.02 -3.62
N ILE A 381 28.59 4.47 -4.76
CA ILE A 381 29.74 5.39 -4.82
C ILE A 381 29.42 6.73 -4.16
N SER A 382 28.23 7.29 -4.40
CA SER A 382 27.84 8.56 -3.80
C SER A 382 27.70 8.46 -2.29
N SER A 383 27.13 7.37 -1.78
CA SER A 383 27.03 7.12 -0.33
C SER A 383 28.40 6.95 0.31
N LEU A 384 29.36 6.27 -0.34
CA LEU A 384 30.72 6.12 0.14
C LEU A 384 31.41 7.47 0.42
N TYR A 385 31.24 8.44 -0.47
CA TYR A 385 31.78 9.79 -0.31
C TYR A 385 30.96 10.65 0.65
N MET A 386 29.64 10.63 0.50
CA MET A 386 28.74 11.43 1.32
C MET A 386 28.74 11.03 2.79
N ASP A 387 29.03 9.75 3.11
CA ASP A 387 29.17 9.30 4.49
C ASP A 387 30.48 9.72 5.15
N ASP A 388 31.46 10.11 4.35
CA ASP A 388 32.74 10.70 4.80
C ASP A 388 32.77 12.24 4.67
N GLY A 389 31.59 12.86 4.59
CA GLY A 389 31.44 14.33 4.62
C GLY A 389 31.41 15.03 3.27
N TYR A 390 31.64 14.36 2.15
CA TYR A 390 31.71 14.99 0.84
C TYR A 390 30.29 15.28 0.28
N LEU A 391 29.63 16.27 0.86
CA LEU A 391 28.25 16.65 0.51
C LEU A 391 28.08 17.02 -0.97
N PHE A 392 29.10 17.67 -1.56
CA PHE A 392 29.07 18.16 -2.94
C PHE A 392 29.61 17.15 -3.96
N PHE A 393 29.82 15.91 -3.51
CA PHE A 393 30.25 14.84 -4.39
C PHE A 393 29.30 14.62 -5.56
N ARG A 394 29.87 14.51 -6.74
CA ARG A 394 29.18 14.20 -7.99
C ARG A 394 29.98 13.24 -8.83
N VAL A 395 29.34 12.31 -9.47
CA VAL A 395 29.90 11.39 -10.45
C VAL A 395 28.99 11.30 -11.67
N ASP A 396 29.58 11.53 -12.85
CA ASP A 396 28.89 11.49 -14.13
C ASP A 396 29.53 10.37 -14.99
N PRO A 397 28.76 9.30 -15.34
CA PRO A 397 29.24 8.30 -16.27
C PRO A 397 29.19 8.83 -17.71
N ILE A 398 30.32 8.85 -18.39
CA ILE A 398 30.43 9.33 -19.78
C ILE A 398 30.81 8.16 -20.66
N GLU A 399 30.04 7.91 -21.70
CA GLU A 399 30.39 6.97 -22.75
C GLU A 399 31.48 7.54 -23.63
N ILE A 400 32.67 6.96 -23.60
CA ILE A 400 33.82 7.43 -24.41
C ILE A 400 33.77 6.76 -25.77
N ARG A 401 33.39 5.48 -25.83
CA ARG A 401 33.50 4.66 -27.04
C ARG A 401 32.43 3.55 -26.99
N VAL A 402 31.81 3.34 -28.14
CA VAL A 402 30.90 2.22 -28.37
C VAL A 402 31.38 1.48 -29.61
N GLU A 403 31.94 0.29 -29.43
CA GLU A 403 32.43 -0.56 -30.54
C GLU A 403 32.10 -2.04 -30.25
N ASN A 404 31.68 -2.77 -31.29
CA ASN A 404 31.39 -4.20 -31.23
C ASN A 404 30.49 -4.54 -30.00
N ASP A 405 29.39 -3.81 -29.82
CA ASP A 405 28.43 -3.96 -28.73
C ASP A 405 29.01 -3.75 -27.31
N THR A 406 30.19 -3.13 -27.25
CA THR A 406 30.88 -2.86 -25.97
C THR A 406 30.95 -1.36 -25.73
N ILE A 407 30.57 -0.94 -24.50
CA ILE A 407 30.52 0.46 -24.09
C ILE A 407 31.65 0.72 -23.09
N ASP A 408 32.66 1.52 -23.50
CA ASP A 408 33.73 2.02 -22.62
C ASP A 408 33.22 3.28 -21.89
N LEU A 409 33.34 3.29 -20.55
CA LEU A 409 32.85 4.34 -19.67
C LEU A 409 34.01 5.09 -18.98
N GLU A 410 33.88 6.41 -18.89
CA GLU A 410 34.70 7.25 -18.03
C GLU A 410 33.82 7.85 -16.92
N MET A 411 34.11 7.50 -15.67
CA MET A 411 33.46 8.04 -14.49
C MET A 411 34.13 9.35 -14.09
N ARG A 412 33.54 10.48 -14.45
CA ARG A 412 34.05 11.81 -14.08
C ARG A 412 33.52 12.19 -12.73
N MET A 413 34.44 12.40 -11.81
CA MET A 413 34.11 12.69 -10.42
C MET A 413 34.53 14.10 -10.04
N SER A 414 33.67 14.72 -9.22
CA SER A 414 34.01 15.95 -8.52
C SER A 414 33.78 15.68 -7.02
N GLU A 415 34.86 15.58 -6.26
CA GLU A 415 34.79 15.20 -4.85
C GLU A 415 34.27 16.37 -3.99
N GLY A 416 34.69 17.59 -4.27
CA GLY A 416 34.41 18.78 -3.47
C GLY A 416 35.10 18.76 -2.10
N ASP A 417 34.71 19.64 -1.21
CA ASP A 417 35.24 19.72 0.16
C ASP A 417 34.31 18.98 1.14
N GLN A 418 34.90 18.52 2.26
CA GLN A 418 34.12 17.90 3.34
C GLN A 418 33.28 18.97 4.07
N ALA A 419 32.02 18.66 4.30
CA ALA A 419 31.08 19.51 5.05
C ALA A 419 30.89 18.99 6.50
N THR A 420 30.87 19.93 7.44
CA THR A 420 30.57 19.64 8.84
C THR A 420 29.19 20.16 9.22
N ILE A 421 28.43 19.38 9.97
CA ILE A 421 27.11 19.77 10.45
C ILE A 421 27.25 20.91 11.48
N LYS A 422 26.74 22.11 11.13
CA LYS A 422 26.76 23.29 12.01
C LYS A 422 25.59 23.29 12.96
N ARG A 423 24.37 23.09 12.44
CA ARG A 423 23.15 23.08 13.22
C ARG A 423 22.21 21.98 12.75
N VAL A 424 21.48 21.41 13.71
CA VAL A 424 20.34 20.54 13.46
C VAL A 424 19.11 21.20 14.05
N ILE A 425 18.13 21.49 13.22
CA ILE A 425 16.91 22.23 13.59
C ILE A 425 15.72 21.27 13.41
N VAL A 426 14.79 21.30 14.36
CA VAL A 426 13.53 20.56 14.28
C VAL A 426 12.39 21.56 14.28
N GLN A 427 11.44 21.42 13.39
CA GLN A 427 10.29 22.31 13.27
C GLN A 427 9.00 21.51 13.05
N GLY A 428 7.89 21.98 13.62
CA GLY A 428 6.57 21.39 13.44
C GLY A 428 6.08 20.48 14.57
N ASN A 429 6.93 20.19 15.57
CA ASN A 429 6.54 19.43 16.75
C ASN A 429 5.83 20.36 17.77
N THR A 430 4.54 20.25 17.86
CA THR A 430 3.70 21.07 18.75
C THR A 430 3.35 20.37 20.06
N LYS A 431 3.32 19.03 20.06
CA LYS A 431 2.98 18.19 21.22
C LYS A 431 4.20 17.47 21.75
N THR A 432 5.06 16.97 20.86
CA THR A 432 6.23 16.16 21.19
C THR A 432 7.41 17.05 21.58
N ASN A 433 8.02 16.79 22.72
CA ASN A 433 9.19 17.52 23.16
C ASN A 433 10.40 17.30 22.26
N ASP A 434 11.20 18.33 21.98
CA ASP A 434 12.40 18.28 21.14
C ASP A 434 13.36 17.17 21.56
N ARG A 435 13.52 16.96 22.87
CA ARG A 435 14.43 15.91 23.40
C ARG A 435 14.04 14.50 22.92
N ILE A 436 12.76 14.25 22.62
CA ILE A 436 12.27 12.97 22.13
C ILE A 436 12.74 12.75 20.68
N ILE A 437 12.78 13.83 19.91
CA ILE A 437 13.25 13.82 18.53
C ILE A 437 14.78 13.76 18.51
N ILE A 438 15.43 14.64 19.24
CA ILE A 438 16.90 14.75 19.26
C ILE A 438 17.59 13.46 19.74
N ARG A 439 17.00 12.71 20.68
CA ARG A 439 17.58 11.45 21.15
C ARG A 439 17.60 10.34 20.12
N GLU A 440 16.68 10.37 19.15
CA GLU A 440 16.58 9.40 18.04
C GLU A 440 17.43 9.82 16.83
N MET A 441 18.01 11.03 16.85
CA MET A 441 18.83 11.55 15.76
C MET A 441 20.25 11.00 15.80
N TYR A 442 20.75 10.64 14.64
CA TYR A 442 22.15 10.25 14.42
C TYR A 442 22.98 11.44 13.95
N THR A 443 22.36 12.45 13.32
CA THR A 443 23.02 13.69 12.91
C THR A 443 23.17 14.63 14.11
N ARG A 444 24.41 15.06 14.38
CA ARG A 444 24.71 15.95 15.50
C ARG A 444 25.62 17.10 15.06
N PRO A 445 25.43 18.30 15.61
CA PRO A 445 26.37 19.41 15.37
C PRO A 445 27.82 19.04 15.66
N GLY A 446 28.74 19.44 14.80
CA GLY A 446 30.18 19.16 14.91
C GLY A 446 30.62 17.82 14.29
N GLN A 447 29.71 16.97 13.83
CA GLN A 447 30.05 15.78 13.06
C GLN A 447 30.18 16.11 11.57
N LEU A 448 30.92 15.27 10.84
CA LEU A 448 30.92 15.29 9.39
C LEU A 448 29.51 14.97 8.88
N TYR A 449 29.17 15.53 7.71
CA TYR A 449 27.97 15.18 7.01
C TYR A 449 27.97 13.68 6.68
N SER A 450 26.87 12.99 6.88
CA SER A 450 26.70 11.60 6.51
C SER A 450 25.27 11.39 6.00
N ARG A 451 25.16 10.92 4.76
CA ARG A 451 23.89 10.60 4.12
C ARG A 451 23.19 9.44 4.82
N SER A 452 23.92 8.42 5.19
CA SER A 452 23.36 7.25 5.90
C SER A 452 22.83 7.63 7.28
N ASP A 453 23.46 8.55 8.01
CA ASP A 453 22.97 9.05 9.29
C ASP A 453 21.69 9.87 9.15
N ILE A 454 21.52 10.61 8.06
CA ILE A 454 20.26 11.31 7.75
C ILE A 454 19.15 10.32 7.44
N ILE A 455 19.40 9.35 6.55
CA ILE A 455 18.42 8.31 6.20
C ILE A 455 18.02 7.52 7.45
N ARG A 456 19.00 7.19 8.28
CA ARG A 456 18.75 6.50 9.55
C ARG A 456 17.93 7.35 10.52
N THR A 457 18.22 8.63 10.64
CA THR A 457 17.44 9.58 11.45
C THR A 457 15.98 9.64 10.99
N VAL A 458 15.76 9.79 9.68
CA VAL A 458 14.40 9.77 9.09
C VAL A 458 13.68 8.47 9.38
N ARG A 459 14.35 7.33 9.27
CA ARG A 459 13.79 6.01 9.58
C ARG A 459 13.40 5.88 11.05
N GLU A 460 14.28 6.25 11.98
CA GLU A 460 13.99 6.17 13.42
C GLU A 460 12.85 7.11 13.81
N LEU A 461 12.82 8.34 13.28
CA LEU A 461 11.73 9.29 13.53
C LEU A 461 10.39 8.78 12.95
N SER A 462 10.41 8.16 11.79
CA SER A 462 9.22 7.53 11.19
C SER A 462 8.74 6.32 12.01
N ALA A 463 9.66 5.55 12.58
CA ALA A 463 9.37 4.40 13.42
C ALA A 463 8.67 4.78 14.75
N LEU A 464 8.82 6.02 15.22
CA LEU A 464 8.09 6.52 16.39
C LEU A 464 6.58 6.58 16.15
N GLN A 465 6.13 6.67 14.90
CA GLN A 465 4.71 6.84 14.51
C GLN A 465 4.05 8.11 15.10
N TYR A 466 4.84 9.10 15.46
CA TYR A 466 4.36 10.40 15.94
C TYR A 466 4.22 11.40 14.81
N PHE A 467 4.89 11.13 13.70
CA PHE A 467 5.02 12.02 12.54
C PHE A 467 4.58 11.34 11.26
N ASP A 468 4.08 12.13 10.32
CA ASP A 468 3.78 11.67 8.96
C ASP A 468 5.10 11.35 8.23
N ALA A 469 5.33 10.07 7.99
CA ALA A 469 6.56 9.60 7.33
C ALA A 469 6.72 10.13 5.89
N GLN A 470 5.63 10.47 5.20
CA GLN A 470 5.67 10.99 3.84
C GLN A 470 6.10 12.48 3.78
N LYS A 471 5.87 13.20 4.87
CA LYS A 471 6.20 14.63 4.98
C LYS A 471 7.51 14.88 5.71
N LEU A 472 8.13 13.84 6.24
CA LEU A 472 9.40 13.94 6.97
C LEU A 472 10.57 13.95 5.98
N VAL A 473 10.75 15.09 5.32
CA VAL A 473 11.84 15.33 4.37
C VAL A 473 12.84 16.29 5.01
N PRO A 474 14.10 15.89 5.23
CA PRO A 474 15.11 16.78 5.75
C PRO A 474 15.49 17.83 4.68
N ASP A 475 15.48 19.08 5.07
CA ASP A 475 15.98 20.20 4.26
C ASP A 475 17.46 20.45 4.62
N ILE A 476 18.32 20.22 3.64
CA ILE A 476 19.78 20.29 3.78
C ILE A 476 20.22 21.61 3.18
N GLN A 477 20.75 22.52 4.00
CA GLN A 477 21.18 23.85 3.59
C GLN A 477 22.70 23.97 3.74
N PRO A 478 23.48 23.75 2.66
CA PRO A 478 24.91 23.90 2.70
C PRO A 478 25.34 25.36 2.68
N ASP A 479 26.37 25.69 3.45
CA ASP A 479 27.08 26.96 3.36
C ASP A 479 28.47 26.72 2.74
N PRO A 480 28.62 27.00 1.45
CA PRO A 480 29.90 26.74 0.75
C PRO A 480 31.05 27.63 1.21
N THR A 481 30.74 28.72 1.95
CA THR A 481 31.77 29.71 2.34
C THR A 481 32.59 29.27 3.52
N ASP A 482 32.01 28.48 4.43
CA ASP A 482 32.65 27.96 5.64
C ASP A 482 32.73 26.42 5.68
N GLY A 483 32.28 25.73 4.63
CA GLY A 483 32.28 24.28 4.57
C GLY A 483 31.32 23.60 5.57
N THR A 484 30.26 24.28 5.96
CA THR A 484 29.28 23.78 6.94
C THR A 484 27.93 23.52 6.32
N VAL A 485 27.09 22.75 7.03
CA VAL A 485 25.73 22.42 6.61
C VAL A 485 24.76 22.54 7.76
N ASP A 486 23.64 23.24 7.53
CA ASP A 486 22.49 23.22 8.42
C ASP A 486 21.49 22.16 7.93
N ILE A 487 20.99 21.34 8.86
CA ILE A 487 19.99 20.30 8.57
C ILE A 487 18.70 20.65 9.31
N ASN A 488 17.62 20.89 8.56
CA ASN A 488 16.32 21.20 9.12
C ASN A 488 15.37 20.02 8.90
N TYR A 489 14.92 19.39 9.99
CA TYR A 489 13.91 18.33 9.96
C TYR A 489 12.54 18.96 10.19
N VAL A 490 11.75 19.06 9.14
CA VAL A 490 10.37 19.50 9.22
C VAL A 490 9.50 18.28 9.48
N VAL A 491 8.79 18.29 10.62
CA VAL A 491 7.91 17.19 11.02
C VAL A 491 6.45 17.67 11.07
N GLU A 492 5.53 16.82 10.71
CA GLU A 492 4.09 17.04 10.88
C GLU A 492 3.53 15.96 11.80
N GLU A 493 2.99 16.38 12.95
CA GLU A 493 2.47 15.44 13.93
C GLU A 493 1.15 14.82 13.50
N THR A 494 1.06 13.49 13.58
CA THR A 494 -0.15 12.72 13.30
C THR A 494 -0.81 12.24 14.59
N PRO A 495 -2.14 12.00 14.59
CA PRO A 495 -2.80 11.29 15.67
C PRO A 495 -2.20 9.87 15.76
N ASN A 496 -1.64 9.53 16.90
CA ASN A 496 -0.94 8.28 17.11
C ASN A 496 -1.58 7.39 18.20
N ASP A 497 -2.62 7.88 18.82
CA ASP A 497 -3.43 7.08 19.74
C ASP A 497 -4.30 6.11 18.94
N GLN A 498 -4.34 4.85 19.39
CA GLN A 498 -5.02 3.78 18.66
C GLN A 498 -6.05 3.11 19.55
N VAL A 499 -7.23 2.91 18.98
CA VAL A 499 -8.26 2.05 19.56
C VAL A 499 -8.27 0.76 18.75
N GLU A 500 -7.95 -0.34 19.41
CA GLU A 500 -7.99 -1.68 18.83
C GLU A 500 -9.30 -2.35 19.21
N LEU A 501 -10.09 -2.73 18.23
CA LEU A 501 -11.26 -3.56 18.43
C LEU A 501 -11.06 -4.84 17.63
N SER A 502 -11.01 -5.98 18.32
CA SER A 502 -10.95 -7.27 17.66
C SER A 502 -12.08 -8.19 18.16
N ALA A 503 -12.56 -9.00 17.23
CA ALA A 503 -13.56 -10.02 17.52
C ALA A 503 -13.13 -11.34 16.88
N GLY A 504 -13.18 -12.41 17.62
CA GLY A 504 -12.89 -13.76 17.16
C GLY A 504 -14.03 -14.71 17.50
N TRP A 505 -14.17 -15.77 16.72
CA TRP A 505 -15.15 -16.81 16.98
C TRP A 505 -14.43 -18.15 17.21
N GLY A 506 -14.67 -18.76 18.32
CA GLY A 506 -14.12 -20.07 18.65
C GLY A 506 -14.96 -20.78 19.71
N TYR A 507 -15.04 -22.11 19.65
CA TYR A 507 -15.82 -22.94 20.60
C TYR A 507 -17.25 -22.47 20.81
N ASN A 508 -17.95 -22.10 19.74
CA ASN A 508 -19.30 -21.53 19.78
C ASN A 508 -19.45 -20.26 20.62
N ARG A 509 -18.38 -19.53 20.85
CA ARG A 509 -18.39 -18.27 21.62
C ARG A 509 -17.69 -17.17 20.87
N LEU A 510 -18.17 -15.95 21.07
CA LEU A 510 -17.58 -14.73 20.53
C LEU A 510 -16.56 -14.18 21.54
N MET A 511 -15.30 -14.06 21.12
CA MET A 511 -14.29 -13.32 21.85
C MET A 511 -14.31 -11.86 21.39
N LEU A 512 -14.32 -10.96 22.33
CA LEU A 512 -14.17 -9.53 22.09
C LEU A 512 -12.93 -9.01 22.82
N SER A 513 -12.14 -8.20 22.14
CA SER A 513 -11.00 -7.50 22.74
C SER A 513 -11.07 -6.01 22.37
N LEU A 514 -11.01 -5.17 23.39
CA LEU A 514 -10.90 -3.73 23.27
C LEU A 514 -9.55 -3.30 23.83
N GLY A 515 -8.73 -2.68 23.01
CA GLY A 515 -7.45 -2.06 23.37
C GLY A 515 -7.51 -0.55 23.18
N LEU A 516 -6.91 0.18 24.09
CA LEU A 516 -6.65 1.60 23.96
C LEU A 516 -5.15 1.81 24.16
N ASN A 517 -4.43 2.16 23.10
CA ASN A 517 -3.01 2.45 23.11
C ASN A 517 -2.80 3.95 22.98
N LEU A 518 -2.34 4.55 24.04
CA LEU A 518 -1.99 5.96 24.11
C LEU A 518 -0.49 6.08 23.91
N ASN A 519 -0.10 6.61 22.78
CA ASN A 519 1.29 6.82 22.44
C ASN A 519 1.67 8.27 22.74
N ASN A 520 2.96 8.49 23.05
CA ASN A 520 3.48 9.82 23.36
C ASN A 520 2.95 10.46 24.66
N VAL A 521 2.59 9.64 25.67
CA VAL A 521 2.11 10.11 26.97
C VAL A 521 3.23 10.81 27.74
N SER A 522 2.88 11.73 28.64
CA SER A 522 3.82 12.41 29.57
C SER A 522 3.36 12.27 31.01
N LEU A 523 3.96 11.35 31.77
CA LEU A 523 3.71 11.23 33.20
C LEU A 523 4.15 12.47 33.98
N ARG A 524 5.21 13.16 33.53
CA ARG A 524 5.70 14.41 34.15
C ARG A 524 4.65 15.50 34.19
N ASN A 525 3.82 15.56 33.14
CA ASN A 525 2.79 16.56 32.99
C ASN A 525 1.43 16.10 33.53
N PHE A 526 1.35 14.88 34.08
CA PHE A 526 0.08 14.30 34.56
C PHE A 526 -0.58 15.13 35.67
N PHE A 527 0.22 15.74 36.54
CA PHE A 527 -0.28 16.59 37.63
C PHE A 527 -0.40 18.09 37.27
N LYS A 528 -0.12 18.46 36.02
CA LYS A 528 -0.27 19.85 35.54
C LYS A 528 -1.58 20.01 34.80
N LYS A 529 -2.51 20.78 35.36
CA LYS A 529 -3.86 21.00 34.78
C LYS A 529 -3.82 21.57 33.38
N ASP A 530 -2.89 22.47 33.09
CA ASP A 530 -2.76 23.10 31.77
C ASP A 530 -2.27 22.16 30.66
N ALA A 531 -1.69 21.01 31.03
CA ALA A 531 -1.23 20.00 30.07
C ALA A 531 -2.35 19.04 29.62
N TRP A 532 -3.50 19.05 30.30
CA TRP A 532 -4.62 18.19 29.99
C TRP A 532 -5.45 18.76 28.83
N ARG A 533 -5.21 18.28 27.61
CA ARG A 533 -6.14 18.48 26.49
C ARG A 533 -7.13 17.30 26.41
N LEU A 534 -6.66 16.10 26.22
CA LEU A 534 -7.35 14.84 26.44
C LEU A 534 -6.52 14.00 27.43
N ILE A 535 -5.24 13.85 27.16
CA ILE A 535 -4.23 13.21 28.00
C ILE A 535 -2.93 14.01 27.86
N PRO A 536 -2.14 14.19 28.93
CA PRO A 536 -0.86 14.86 28.81
C PRO A 536 0.08 14.10 27.88
N ALA A 537 0.61 14.75 26.87
CA ALA A 537 1.46 14.17 25.85
C ALA A 537 2.83 14.86 25.77
N GLY A 538 3.77 14.28 25.03
CA GLY A 538 5.03 14.90 24.65
C GLY A 538 6.31 14.22 25.16
N ASP A 539 6.26 13.23 26.03
CA ASP A 539 7.45 12.55 26.58
C ASP A 539 7.75 11.21 25.92
N GLY A 540 6.96 10.80 24.94
CA GLY A 540 7.17 9.58 24.17
C GLY A 540 6.91 8.28 24.97
N GLN A 541 6.23 8.37 26.11
CA GLN A 541 5.82 7.23 26.90
C GLN A 541 4.58 6.58 26.29
N LYS A 542 4.41 5.26 26.51
CA LYS A 542 3.25 4.50 26.04
C LYS A 542 2.44 4.01 27.22
N LEU A 543 1.12 4.17 27.14
CA LEU A 543 0.17 3.66 28.11
C LEU A 543 -0.91 2.89 27.38
N SER A 544 -1.04 1.60 27.70
CA SER A 544 -1.99 0.71 27.06
C SER A 544 -2.98 0.16 28.07
N PHE A 545 -4.25 0.17 27.71
CA PHE A 545 -5.34 -0.50 28.41
C PHE A 545 -5.91 -1.58 27.50
N ARG A 546 -6.11 -2.77 28.02
CA ARG A 546 -6.73 -3.86 27.27
C ARG A 546 -7.79 -4.56 28.10
N VAL A 547 -8.94 -4.79 27.48
CA VAL A 547 -10.01 -5.60 28.04
C VAL A 547 -10.36 -6.68 27.01
N GLN A 548 -10.42 -7.92 27.47
CA GLN A 548 -10.75 -9.05 26.63
C GLN A 548 -11.81 -9.91 27.33
N THR A 549 -12.81 -10.38 26.60
CA THR A 549 -13.89 -11.17 27.17
C THR A 549 -14.41 -12.26 26.24
N TYR A 550 -14.82 -13.38 26.80
CA TYR A 550 -15.66 -14.42 26.20
C TYR A 550 -17.05 -14.45 26.92
N GLY A 551 -17.74 -13.34 26.86
CA GLY A 551 -18.99 -13.18 27.57
C GLY A 551 -18.81 -13.27 29.08
N THR A 552 -19.62 -14.10 29.76
CA THR A 552 -19.61 -14.27 31.23
C THR A 552 -18.57 -15.27 31.74
N THR A 553 -17.95 -16.02 30.82
CA THR A 553 -17.06 -17.14 31.16
C THR A 553 -15.63 -16.68 31.41
N TYR A 554 -15.18 -15.68 30.66
CA TYR A 554 -13.80 -15.15 30.76
C TYR A 554 -13.77 -13.65 30.61
N ILE A 555 -13.00 -13.02 31.49
CA ILE A 555 -12.66 -11.62 31.39
C ILE A 555 -11.18 -11.44 31.75
N ASN A 556 -10.49 -10.64 30.95
CA ASN A 556 -9.12 -10.21 31.24
C ASN A 556 -9.05 -8.70 31.04
N TYR A 557 -8.43 -8.02 31.97
CA TYR A 557 -8.10 -6.61 31.83
C TYR A 557 -6.68 -6.36 32.30
N GLY A 558 -6.00 -5.49 31.56
CA GLY A 558 -4.61 -5.19 31.82
C GLY A 558 -4.28 -3.75 31.50
N VAL A 559 -3.27 -3.26 32.20
CA VAL A 559 -2.66 -1.94 31.99
C VAL A 559 -1.16 -2.15 31.82
N SER A 560 -0.58 -1.53 30.80
CA SER A 560 0.84 -1.55 30.56
C SER A 560 1.37 -0.14 30.33
N PHE A 561 2.45 0.20 31.00
CA PHE A 561 3.17 1.45 30.83
C PHE A 561 4.58 1.17 30.33
N THR A 562 5.04 1.91 29.32
CA THR A 562 6.40 1.79 28.78
C THR A 562 7.08 3.16 28.68
N GLU A 563 8.24 3.29 29.31
CA GLU A 563 9.20 4.39 29.14
C GLU A 563 10.33 3.92 28.20
N PRO A 564 10.37 4.35 26.92
CA PRO A 564 11.33 3.83 25.95
C PRO A 564 12.78 4.19 26.23
N TRP A 565 13.03 5.26 26.98
CA TRP A 565 14.36 5.77 27.28
C TRP A 565 14.54 6.04 28.77
N LEU A 566 14.56 4.99 29.56
CA LEU A 566 14.74 5.11 31.00
C LEU A 566 16.06 5.85 31.34
N GLY A 567 15.92 6.99 32.04
CA GLY A 567 17.04 7.89 32.34
C GLY A 567 17.49 8.80 31.18
N GLY A 568 16.88 8.72 30.00
CA GLY A 568 17.05 9.64 28.87
C GLY A 568 18.39 9.57 28.10
N LYS A 569 19.32 8.71 28.51
CA LYS A 569 20.68 8.62 27.92
C LYS A 569 20.90 7.44 26.97
N LYS A 570 20.18 6.35 27.19
CA LYS A 570 20.30 5.10 26.42
C LYS A 570 18.91 4.58 26.08
N PRO A 571 18.73 3.87 24.96
CA PRO A 571 17.44 3.29 24.56
C PRO A 571 17.12 2.04 25.40
N ASN A 572 17.00 2.22 26.71
CA ASN A 572 16.57 1.19 27.64
C ASN A 572 15.08 1.36 27.91
N ALA A 573 14.25 0.50 27.40
CA ALA A 573 12.81 0.56 27.57
C ALA A 573 12.40 -0.11 28.88
N LEU A 574 11.89 0.65 29.83
CA LEU A 574 11.23 0.11 31.03
C LEU A 574 9.76 -0.16 30.71
N THR A 575 9.32 -1.38 30.95
CA THR A 575 7.90 -1.75 30.84
C THR A 575 7.40 -2.24 32.20
N VAL A 576 6.27 -1.70 32.64
CA VAL A 576 5.52 -2.14 33.82
C VAL A 576 4.12 -2.53 33.38
N SER A 577 3.71 -3.75 33.71
CA SER A 577 2.37 -4.24 33.33
C SER A 577 1.68 -4.85 34.55
N VAL A 578 0.39 -4.64 34.66
CA VAL A 578 -0.48 -5.27 35.66
C VAL A 578 -1.68 -5.82 34.94
N TYR A 579 -2.04 -7.05 35.23
CA TYR A 579 -3.21 -7.67 34.62
C TYR A 579 -3.96 -8.54 35.63
N HIS A 580 -5.26 -8.71 35.37
CA HIS A 580 -6.11 -9.64 36.08
C HIS A 580 -7.00 -10.36 35.08
N SER A 581 -7.01 -11.70 35.18
CA SER A 581 -7.93 -12.53 34.42
C SER A 581 -8.76 -13.40 35.34
N LYS A 582 -9.99 -13.61 34.95
CA LYS A 582 -10.92 -14.51 35.63
C LYS A 582 -11.58 -15.41 34.61
N TYR A 583 -11.44 -16.70 34.82
CA TYR A 583 -12.13 -17.73 34.07
C TYR A 583 -13.14 -18.46 34.98
N LYS A 584 -14.34 -18.64 34.47
CA LYS A 584 -15.44 -19.35 35.17
C LYS A 584 -15.84 -20.58 34.36
N ASN A 585 -15.59 -21.76 34.90
CA ASN A 585 -16.11 -22.99 34.32
C ASN A 585 -17.55 -23.19 34.73
N THR A 586 -18.47 -23.14 33.78
CA THR A 586 -19.91 -23.27 33.99
C THR A 586 -20.41 -24.71 33.85
N TYR A 587 -19.54 -25.67 33.63
CA TYR A 587 -19.89 -27.09 33.52
C TYR A 587 -19.87 -27.81 34.87
N THR A 588 -19.37 -27.15 35.92
CA THR A 588 -19.39 -27.65 37.29
C THR A 588 -20.43 -26.91 38.15
N ASP A 589 -21.02 -27.55 39.11
CA ASP A 589 -21.93 -26.94 40.11
C ASP A 589 -21.46 -27.29 41.55
N PRO A 590 -20.97 -26.30 42.31
CA PRO A 590 -20.78 -24.90 41.97
C PRO A 590 -19.73 -24.72 40.88
N ALA A 591 -19.86 -23.62 40.14
CA ALA A 591 -18.97 -23.31 39.01
C ALA A 591 -17.52 -23.11 39.49
N GLY A 592 -16.60 -23.83 38.85
CA GLY A 592 -15.17 -23.66 39.11
C GLY A 592 -14.66 -22.29 38.64
N VAL A 593 -13.79 -21.66 39.41
CA VAL A 593 -13.22 -20.36 39.12
C VAL A 593 -11.69 -20.43 39.16
N PHE A 594 -11.07 -19.94 38.12
CA PHE A 594 -9.64 -19.71 38.04
C PHE A 594 -9.37 -18.22 37.89
N MET A 595 -8.59 -17.65 38.76
CA MET A 595 -8.17 -16.26 38.69
C MET A 595 -6.65 -16.16 38.60
N GLN A 596 -6.16 -15.23 37.80
CA GLN A 596 -4.75 -14.95 37.67
C GLN A 596 -4.54 -13.44 37.78
N THR A 597 -3.81 -13.01 38.80
CA THR A 597 -3.40 -11.62 38.97
C THR A 597 -1.89 -11.53 38.82
N GLY A 598 -1.43 -10.73 37.87
CA GLY A 598 -0.01 -10.62 37.59
C GLY A 598 0.49 -9.19 37.50
N MET A 599 1.74 -9.00 37.88
CA MET A 599 2.51 -7.79 37.70
C MET A 599 3.85 -8.15 37.07
N SER A 600 4.26 -7.43 36.06
CA SER A 600 5.60 -7.57 35.48
C SER A 600 6.32 -6.24 35.41
N VAL A 601 7.62 -6.27 35.68
CA VAL A 601 8.51 -5.13 35.50
C VAL A 601 9.73 -5.62 34.74
N GLY A 602 10.03 -4.97 33.61
CA GLY A 602 11.18 -5.40 32.81
C GLY A 602 11.86 -4.26 32.07
N ILE A 603 13.11 -4.50 31.73
CA ILE A 603 13.97 -3.57 30.99
C ILE A 603 14.44 -4.26 29.71
N GLY A 604 14.09 -3.67 28.56
CA GLY A 604 14.60 -4.06 27.25
C GLY A 604 15.73 -3.13 26.83
N THR A 605 16.83 -3.68 26.35
CA THR A 605 18.01 -2.95 25.89
C THR A 605 18.39 -3.40 24.49
N ARG A 606 18.61 -2.46 23.56
CA ARG A 606 19.20 -2.74 22.24
C ARG A 606 20.72 -2.83 22.40
N LEU A 607 21.28 -3.93 21.95
CA LEU A 607 22.73 -4.17 21.99
C LEU A 607 23.37 -3.57 20.74
N LYS A 608 24.60 -3.09 20.87
CA LYS A 608 25.38 -2.56 19.74
C LYS A 608 26.30 -3.58 19.08
N TRP A 609 26.56 -4.66 19.78
CA TRP A 609 27.44 -5.73 19.34
C TRP A 609 26.70 -7.06 19.49
N PRO A 610 26.78 -7.99 18.54
CA PRO A 610 27.52 -7.96 17.25
C PRO A 610 26.95 -7.01 16.21
N ASP A 611 25.64 -6.75 16.20
CA ASP A 611 24.95 -5.77 15.33
C ASP A 611 23.79 -5.10 16.08
N ASP A 612 23.21 -4.06 15.48
CA ASP A 612 22.14 -3.26 16.07
C ASP A 612 20.77 -3.95 16.12
N TYR A 613 20.66 -5.17 15.60
CA TYR A 613 19.41 -5.96 15.59
C TYR A 613 19.22 -6.78 16.85
N PHE A 614 20.25 -6.88 17.70
CA PHE A 614 20.17 -7.64 18.95
C PHE A 614 19.49 -6.85 20.07
N THR A 615 18.63 -7.56 20.81
CA THR A 615 17.93 -7.03 21.98
C THR A 615 18.08 -7.99 23.15
N LEU A 616 18.19 -7.41 24.34
CA LEU A 616 18.19 -8.16 25.60
C LEU A 616 17.09 -7.59 26.49
N TYR A 617 16.18 -8.44 26.92
CA TYR A 617 15.15 -8.11 27.88
C TYR A 617 15.39 -8.85 29.19
N ASN A 618 15.23 -8.16 30.30
CA ASN A 618 15.29 -8.70 31.67
C ASN A 618 14.04 -8.23 32.41
N GLY A 619 13.32 -9.14 33.02
CA GLY A 619 12.10 -8.81 33.74
C GLY A 619 11.81 -9.69 34.92
N ILE A 620 11.04 -9.17 35.85
CA ILE A 620 10.52 -9.90 37.02
C ILE A 620 9.01 -9.98 36.84
N ASN A 621 8.47 -11.17 36.94
CA ASN A 621 7.04 -11.48 36.90
C ASN A 621 6.61 -11.95 38.30
N VAL A 622 5.55 -11.38 38.82
CA VAL A 622 4.87 -11.83 40.06
C VAL A 622 3.46 -12.18 39.68
N ILE A 623 3.07 -13.43 39.85
CA ILE A 623 1.74 -13.94 39.48
C ILE A 623 1.15 -14.68 40.69
N ARG A 624 -0.11 -14.37 40.99
CA ARG A 624 -0.91 -15.13 41.94
C ARG A 624 -2.03 -15.82 41.14
N TYR A 625 -2.06 -17.13 41.28
CA TYR A 625 -3.16 -17.99 40.82
C TYR A 625 -4.09 -18.25 42.00
N THR A 626 -5.39 -18.10 41.79
CA THR A 626 -6.40 -18.44 42.81
C THR A 626 -7.40 -19.38 42.16
N LEU A 627 -7.52 -20.55 42.73
CA LEU A 627 -8.45 -21.60 42.32
C LEU A 627 -9.60 -21.70 43.31
N PHE A 628 -10.82 -21.93 42.79
CA PHE A 628 -11.99 -22.24 43.56
C PHE A 628 -12.80 -23.31 42.85
N ASN A 629 -13.02 -24.45 43.47
CA ASN A 629 -13.73 -25.61 42.93
C ASN A 629 -13.21 -26.03 41.56
N TYR A 630 -11.91 -26.11 41.41
CA TYR A 630 -11.27 -26.28 40.09
C TYR A 630 -10.61 -27.66 39.89
N LYS A 631 -10.77 -28.63 40.86
CA LYS A 631 -10.14 -29.95 40.83
C LYS A 631 -10.47 -30.76 39.55
N ASN A 632 -11.66 -30.65 39.04
CA ASN A 632 -12.09 -31.39 37.83
C ASN A 632 -11.43 -30.94 36.55
N ILE A 633 -10.59 -29.89 36.60
CA ILE A 633 -9.97 -29.30 35.44
C ILE A 633 -8.43 -29.38 35.55
N PHE A 634 -7.91 -29.10 36.74
CA PHE A 634 -6.55 -29.44 37.14
C PHE A 634 -6.65 -30.64 38.08
N ASP A 635 -6.10 -31.77 37.67
CA ASP A 635 -6.09 -32.96 38.47
C ASP A 635 -4.90 -32.90 39.48
N PHE A 636 -4.94 -31.86 40.30
CA PHE A 636 -3.99 -31.73 41.43
C PHE A 636 -4.64 -30.94 42.56
N GLY A 637 -4.20 -31.23 43.79
CA GLY A 637 -4.64 -30.54 44.98
C GLY A 637 -6.13 -30.70 45.32
N THR A 638 -6.60 -29.87 46.23
CA THR A 638 -8.02 -29.79 46.60
C THR A 638 -8.87 -29.11 45.53
N GLY A 639 -8.25 -28.41 44.60
CA GLY A 639 -8.93 -27.55 43.62
C GLY A 639 -9.29 -26.17 44.16
N ASP A 640 -8.94 -25.89 45.40
CA ASP A 640 -9.11 -24.63 46.12
C ASP A 640 -7.78 -24.18 46.67
N GLY A 641 -7.36 -22.96 46.38
CA GLY A 641 -6.09 -22.47 46.91
C GLY A 641 -5.51 -21.25 46.16
N ASP A 642 -4.45 -20.74 46.77
CA ASP A 642 -3.64 -19.63 46.21
C ASP A 642 -2.22 -20.13 45.97
N TYR A 643 -1.72 -19.92 44.76
CA TYR A 643 -0.39 -20.32 44.35
C TYR A 643 0.38 -19.10 43.81
N ASN A 644 1.60 -18.94 44.27
CA ASN A 644 2.39 -17.73 43.99
C ASN A 644 3.60 -18.06 43.12
N LEU A 645 3.79 -17.26 42.10
CA LEU A 645 4.93 -17.36 41.20
C LEU A 645 5.71 -16.03 41.22
N ILE A 646 7.01 -16.13 41.48
CA ILE A 646 7.95 -15.02 41.27
C ILE A 646 8.98 -15.54 40.27
N GLY A 647 8.92 -15.04 39.05
CA GLY A 647 9.81 -15.47 37.98
C GLY A 647 10.72 -14.34 37.51
N TYR A 648 11.96 -14.69 37.17
CA TYR A 648 12.90 -13.82 36.48
C TYR A 648 13.03 -14.28 35.03
N ASN A 649 12.72 -13.37 34.09
CA ASN A 649 12.72 -13.66 32.67
C ASN A 649 13.89 -12.95 31.99
N ILE A 650 14.67 -13.70 31.21
CA ILE A 650 15.72 -13.20 30.34
C ILE A 650 15.34 -13.58 28.92
N THR A 651 15.22 -12.61 28.02
CA THR A 651 14.98 -12.86 26.61
C THR A 651 16.06 -12.19 25.78
N PHE A 652 16.76 -12.99 25.01
CA PHE A 652 17.75 -12.56 24.02
C PHE A 652 17.17 -12.77 22.63
N GLY A 653 17.07 -11.69 21.87
CA GLY A 653 16.47 -11.72 20.53
C GLY A 653 17.29 -10.99 19.49
N ARG A 654 17.15 -11.39 18.24
CA ARG A 654 17.64 -10.69 17.06
C ARG A 654 16.55 -10.67 16.00
N ASN A 655 16.26 -9.50 15.47
CA ASN A 655 15.30 -9.38 14.38
C ASN A 655 15.85 -8.48 13.27
N SER A 656 16.20 -9.10 12.14
CA SER A 656 16.69 -8.43 10.92
C SER A 656 15.72 -8.55 9.74
N THR A 657 14.44 -8.81 10.00
CA THR A 657 13.43 -8.98 8.95
C THR A 657 13.21 -7.68 8.18
N SER A 658 13.08 -7.79 6.85
CA SER A 658 12.97 -6.64 5.94
C SER A 658 11.64 -5.88 6.07
N ASN A 659 10.57 -6.54 6.50
CA ASN A 659 9.24 -5.94 6.64
C ASN A 659 8.45 -6.68 7.74
N PRO A 660 7.67 -5.98 8.58
CA PRO A 660 6.92 -6.62 9.66
C PRO A 660 5.70 -7.43 9.17
N ILE A 661 5.13 -7.12 8.00
CA ILE A 661 3.90 -7.76 7.50
C ILE A 661 4.21 -8.85 6.48
N TYR A 662 5.05 -8.55 5.50
CA TYR A 662 5.50 -9.47 4.46
C TYR A 662 7.02 -9.42 4.31
N PRO A 663 7.77 -10.11 5.20
CA PRO A 663 9.22 -10.19 5.08
C PRO A 663 9.63 -10.97 3.85
N ARG A 664 10.55 -10.41 3.05
CA ARG A 664 11.14 -11.11 1.90
C ARG A 664 12.45 -11.79 2.26
N TYR A 665 13.23 -11.14 3.11
CA TYR A 665 14.54 -11.63 3.57
C TYR A 665 14.76 -11.25 5.03
N GLY A 666 15.78 -11.86 5.64
CA GLY A 666 16.15 -11.64 7.01
C GLY A 666 15.75 -12.78 7.94
N SER A 667 16.09 -12.64 9.19
CA SER A 667 15.84 -13.65 10.21
C SER A 667 15.41 -13.05 11.53
N GLU A 668 14.64 -13.83 12.27
CA GLU A 668 14.29 -13.56 13.66
C GLU A 668 14.67 -14.77 14.49
N PHE A 669 15.36 -14.58 15.60
CA PHE A 669 15.50 -15.61 16.60
C PHE A 669 15.35 -15.04 18.00
N ILE A 670 14.76 -15.83 18.88
CA ILE A 670 14.46 -15.48 20.25
C ILE A 670 14.83 -16.69 21.13
N LEU A 671 15.65 -16.44 22.13
CA LEU A 671 15.91 -17.37 23.21
C LEU A 671 15.39 -16.74 24.50
N SER A 672 14.46 -17.40 25.16
CA SER A 672 13.89 -16.94 26.43
C SER A 672 14.10 -17.97 27.50
N LEU A 673 14.51 -17.49 28.66
CA LEU A 673 14.68 -18.27 29.88
C LEU A 673 13.88 -17.59 31.00
N GLU A 674 12.97 -18.33 31.60
CA GLU A 674 12.27 -17.92 32.81
C GLU A 674 12.65 -18.87 33.96
N VAL A 675 13.07 -18.31 35.05
CA VAL A 675 13.49 -19.06 36.26
C VAL A 675 12.78 -18.51 37.47
N THR A 676 12.35 -19.40 38.32
CA THR A 676 11.83 -19.06 39.64
C THR A 676 12.90 -19.41 40.72
N PRO A 677 12.86 -18.82 41.91
CA PRO A 677 13.69 -19.26 42.99
C PRO A 677 13.40 -20.75 43.33
N PRO A 678 14.42 -21.56 43.60
CA PRO A 678 14.25 -22.96 44.01
C PRO A 678 13.87 -23.04 45.50
N TYR A 679 12.64 -22.70 45.82
CA TYR A 679 12.12 -22.59 47.18
C TYR A 679 12.30 -23.89 47.97
N SER A 680 12.07 -25.04 47.35
CA SER A 680 12.18 -26.36 47.97
C SER A 680 13.61 -26.75 48.32
N ILE A 681 14.63 -26.20 47.62
CA ILE A 681 16.04 -26.39 47.94
C ILE A 681 16.44 -25.53 49.15
N PHE A 682 15.92 -24.29 49.22
CA PHE A 682 16.23 -23.36 50.31
C PHE A 682 15.52 -23.71 51.62
N ASN A 683 14.33 -24.28 51.53
CA ASN A 683 13.56 -24.73 52.69
C ASN A 683 13.01 -26.15 52.41
N PRO A 684 13.84 -27.19 52.64
CA PRO A 684 13.42 -28.56 52.40
C PRO A 684 12.36 -28.99 53.41
N VAL A 685 11.22 -29.37 52.92
CA VAL A 685 10.04 -29.87 53.67
C VAL A 685 9.84 -31.32 53.27
N ASP A 686 9.62 -32.20 54.25
CA ASP A 686 9.13 -33.55 53.98
C ASP A 686 7.62 -33.53 53.83
N TYR A 687 7.14 -33.19 52.63
CA TYR A 687 5.71 -33.06 52.33
C TYR A 687 4.93 -34.34 52.58
N VAL A 688 5.54 -35.51 52.46
CA VAL A 688 4.89 -36.81 52.72
C VAL A 688 4.61 -37.03 54.20
N ALA A 689 5.55 -36.65 55.05
CA ALA A 689 5.40 -36.74 56.50
C ALA A 689 4.49 -35.65 57.08
N GLU A 690 4.54 -34.45 56.53
CA GLU A 690 3.81 -33.28 57.06
C GLU A 690 2.33 -33.26 56.58
N TYR A 691 2.08 -33.71 55.32
CA TYR A 691 0.75 -33.75 54.71
C TYR A 691 0.39 -35.18 54.28
N PRO A 692 -0.27 -35.94 55.10
CA PRO A 692 -0.69 -37.32 54.76
C PRO A 692 -1.70 -37.40 53.62
N ASP A 693 -2.61 -36.42 53.54
CA ASP A 693 -3.54 -36.31 52.44
C ASP A 693 -2.83 -35.87 51.17
N VAL A 694 -3.14 -36.53 50.05
CA VAL A 694 -2.48 -36.30 48.77
C VAL A 694 -2.81 -34.90 48.21
N ASP A 695 -4.06 -34.51 48.32
CA ASP A 695 -4.54 -33.24 47.78
C ASP A 695 -4.00 -32.06 48.60
N GLU A 696 -4.04 -32.13 49.93
CA GLU A 696 -3.43 -31.09 50.80
C GLU A 696 -1.91 -31.01 50.61
N ARG A 697 -1.26 -32.15 50.39
CA ARG A 697 0.16 -32.21 50.10
C ARG A 697 0.52 -31.49 48.78
N GLU A 698 -0.24 -31.73 47.69
CA GLU A 698 -0.03 -31.08 46.40
C GLU A 698 -0.27 -29.57 46.52
N ASP A 699 -1.30 -29.11 47.22
CA ASP A 699 -1.52 -27.69 47.47
C ASP A 699 -0.35 -27.04 48.20
N ALA A 700 0.22 -27.72 49.21
CA ALA A 700 1.40 -27.24 49.92
C ALA A 700 2.67 -27.24 49.05
N MET A 701 2.89 -28.27 48.21
CA MET A 701 4.03 -28.39 47.31
C MET A 701 4.05 -27.30 46.26
N TYR A 702 2.92 -26.91 45.70
CA TYR A 702 2.82 -25.92 44.63
C TYR A 702 2.43 -24.51 45.11
N HIS A 703 2.33 -24.28 46.43
CA HIS A 703 2.01 -22.97 46.99
C HIS A 703 2.97 -21.88 46.51
N TRP A 704 4.25 -22.22 46.43
CA TRP A 704 5.28 -21.44 45.74
C TRP A 704 5.73 -22.19 44.49
N VAL A 705 5.29 -21.68 43.34
CA VAL A 705 5.55 -22.31 42.02
C VAL A 705 7.01 -22.21 41.68
N GLU A 706 7.69 -23.36 41.49
CA GLU A 706 9.08 -23.40 41.11
C GLU A 706 9.31 -24.16 39.80
N PHE A 707 10.08 -23.56 38.89
CA PHE A 707 10.46 -24.14 37.61
C PHE A 707 11.59 -23.36 36.95
N HIS A 708 12.19 -23.95 35.92
CA HIS A 708 12.90 -23.24 34.84
C HIS A 708 12.28 -23.57 33.50
N LYS A 709 12.02 -22.53 32.69
CA LYS A 709 11.38 -22.66 31.39
C LYS A 709 12.24 -22.04 30.29
N TRP A 710 12.57 -22.84 29.31
CA TRP A 710 13.38 -22.45 28.18
C TRP A 710 12.50 -22.42 26.94
N LYS A 711 12.61 -21.37 26.14
CA LYS A 711 11.94 -21.29 24.83
C LYS A 711 12.90 -20.78 23.77
N PHE A 712 12.87 -21.43 22.64
CA PHE A 712 13.64 -21.04 21.48
C PHE A 712 12.71 -20.90 20.27
N LYS A 713 12.86 -19.82 19.50
CA LYS A 713 12.20 -19.55 18.22
C LYS A 713 13.24 -19.06 17.23
N ALA A 714 13.28 -19.68 16.06
CA ALA A 714 14.05 -19.21 14.92
C ALA A 714 13.15 -19.16 13.70
N VAL A 715 13.18 -18.04 12.98
CA VAL A 715 12.46 -17.83 11.71
C VAL A 715 13.44 -17.27 10.70
N MET A 716 13.39 -17.80 9.49
CA MET A 716 14.21 -17.33 8.38
C MET A 716 13.33 -17.11 7.16
N TYR A 717 13.56 -16.01 6.46
CA TYR A 717 12.87 -15.65 5.24
C TYR A 717 13.88 -15.56 4.09
N THR A 718 13.56 -16.21 2.97
CA THR A 718 14.40 -16.22 1.78
C THR A 718 13.52 -16.04 0.55
N GLU A 719 13.75 -15.00 -0.21
CA GLU A 719 13.13 -14.80 -1.52
C GLU A 719 13.82 -15.72 -2.54
N ILE A 720 13.08 -16.65 -3.14
CA ILE A 720 13.59 -17.63 -4.09
C ILE A 720 13.34 -17.25 -5.54
N ALA A 721 12.32 -16.44 -5.76
CA ALA A 721 11.98 -15.84 -7.05
C ALA A 721 11.27 -14.51 -6.78
N GLU A 722 11.07 -13.70 -7.80
CA GLU A 722 10.40 -12.41 -7.64
C GLU A 722 9.09 -12.54 -6.85
N LYS A 723 9.04 -11.97 -5.65
CA LYS A 723 7.90 -11.99 -4.72
C LYS A 723 7.59 -13.35 -4.07
N LEU A 724 8.22 -14.45 -4.47
CA LEU A 724 8.00 -15.76 -3.87
C LEU A 724 8.97 -15.98 -2.71
N VAL A 725 8.46 -16.18 -1.51
CA VAL A 725 9.27 -16.29 -0.28
C VAL A 725 9.09 -17.63 0.39
N ILE A 726 10.18 -18.29 0.70
CA ILE A 726 10.20 -19.39 1.67
C ILE A 726 10.40 -18.82 3.07
N MET A 727 9.51 -19.20 3.98
CA MET A 727 9.68 -19.01 5.42
C MET A 727 9.90 -20.37 6.08
N THR A 728 10.96 -20.48 6.86
CA THR A 728 11.20 -21.62 7.75
C THR A 728 11.18 -21.17 9.20
N ARG A 729 10.53 -21.96 10.05
CA ARG A 729 10.43 -21.66 11.49
C ARG A 729 10.65 -22.93 12.30
N ALA A 730 11.45 -22.78 13.34
CA ALA A 730 11.64 -23.80 14.37
C ALA A 730 11.29 -23.20 15.73
N ARG A 731 10.50 -23.92 16.50
CA ARG A 731 10.16 -23.57 17.89
C ARG A 731 10.46 -24.77 18.79
N PHE A 732 11.01 -24.49 19.95
CA PHE A 732 11.29 -25.48 20.97
C PHE A 732 10.99 -24.90 22.34
N GLY A 733 10.42 -25.70 23.23
CA GLY A 733 10.18 -25.33 24.61
C GLY A 733 10.45 -26.48 25.57
N LEU A 734 10.95 -26.11 26.71
CA LEU A 734 11.27 -27.03 27.81
C LEU A 734 10.83 -26.40 29.13
N LEU A 735 10.08 -27.13 29.91
CA LEU A 735 9.74 -26.83 31.30
C LEU A 735 10.38 -27.86 32.19
N GLY A 736 11.26 -27.43 33.07
CA GLY A 736 11.98 -28.28 34.02
C GLY A 736 11.71 -27.93 35.46
N TYR A 737 12.19 -28.75 36.35
CA TYR A 737 12.08 -28.63 37.83
C TYR A 737 13.44 -28.66 38.48
N TYR A 738 13.54 -28.19 39.72
CA TYR A 738 14.78 -28.21 40.51
C TYR A 738 14.83 -29.40 41.46
N ASN A 739 13.72 -29.77 42.06
CA ASN A 739 13.61 -30.83 43.05
C ASN A 739 12.75 -31.99 42.55
N PRO A 740 13.32 -33.21 42.41
CA PRO A 740 12.54 -34.38 41.96
C PRO A 740 11.38 -34.75 42.87
N ALA A 741 11.44 -34.38 44.15
CA ALA A 741 10.35 -34.66 45.12
C ALA A 741 9.09 -33.81 44.88
N ILE A 742 9.26 -32.61 44.30
CA ILE A 742 8.15 -31.75 43.91
C ILE A 742 7.69 -32.05 42.50
N GLY A 743 8.65 -32.34 41.59
CA GLY A 743 8.35 -32.60 40.20
C GLY A 743 8.02 -31.34 39.38
N ILE A 744 7.29 -31.50 38.29
CA ILE A 744 6.96 -30.43 37.34
C ILE A 744 5.68 -29.77 37.77
N THR A 745 5.71 -28.43 37.85
CA THR A 745 4.49 -27.62 38.16
C THR A 745 3.34 -27.93 37.21
N PRO A 746 2.09 -27.96 37.66
CA PRO A 746 0.90 -28.08 36.84
C PRO A 746 0.66 -26.83 36.00
N PHE A 747 1.22 -25.68 36.43
CA PHE A 747 1.13 -24.43 35.69
C PHE A 747 2.23 -24.34 34.64
N GLN A 748 2.06 -23.45 33.63
CA GLN A 748 3.06 -23.12 32.62
C GLN A 748 3.41 -24.23 31.61
N ARG A 749 2.71 -25.37 31.64
CA ARG A 749 2.90 -26.48 30.70
C ARG A 749 2.50 -26.10 29.29
N PHE A 750 2.93 -26.86 28.29
CA PHE A 750 2.65 -26.65 26.89
C PHE A 750 1.47 -27.47 26.40
N CYS A 751 0.61 -26.87 25.56
CA CYS A 751 -0.45 -27.54 24.84
C CYS A 751 -0.25 -27.35 23.35
N LEU A 752 -0.35 -28.43 22.55
CA LEU A 752 -0.09 -28.40 21.13
C LEU A 752 -1.31 -28.83 20.32
N GLY A 753 -1.60 -28.11 19.24
CA GLY A 753 -2.68 -28.43 18.29
C GLY A 753 -3.59 -27.26 17.98
N GLY A 754 -4.23 -27.28 16.80
CA GLY A 754 -5.21 -26.30 16.41
C GLY A 754 -4.64 -24.96 15.93
N ASP A 755 -5.41 -23.91 16.17
CA ASP A 755 -5.06 -22.53 15.77
C ASP A 755 -4.10 -21.82 16.76
N GLY A 756 -3.89 -22.39 17.95
CA GLY A 756 -3.05 -21.78 19.00
C GLY A 756 -3.66 -20.54 19.65
N LEU A 757 -4.85 -20.14 19.27
CA LEU A 757 -5.50 -18.91 19.73
C LEU A 757 -6.78 -19.17 20.51
N THR A 758 -7.50 -20.24 20.14
CA THR A 758 -8.80 -20.57 20.69
C THR A 758 -8.74 -21.91 21.42
N GLY A 759 -8.61 -21.84 22.72
CA GLY A 759 -8.71 -23.02 23.55
C GLY A 759 -9.27 -22.66 24.91
N SER A 760 -10.16 -23.49 25.45
CA SER A 760 -10.67 -23.32 26.81
C SER A 760 -9.58 -23.38 27.89
N TYR A 761 -8.38 -23.80 27.52
CA TYR A 761 -7.27 -24.12 28.43
C TYR A 761 -6.21 -23.03 28.54
N ASN A 762 -6.27 -22.00 27.68
CA ASN A 762 -5.39 -20.82 27.78
C ASN A 762 -5.58 -20.01 29.07
N PHE A 763 -6.66 -20.27 29.76
CA PHE A 763 -7.05 -19.44 30.89
C PHE A 763 -6.47 -19.95 32.23
N ASP A 764 -5.76 -21.07 32.18
CA ASP A 764 -5.22 -21.75 33.34
C ASP A 764 -3.71 -21.68 33.45
N GLY A 765 -3.08 -20.76 32.68
CA GLY A 765 -1.65 -20.53 32.70
C GLY A 765 -0.82 -21.45 31.82
N ARG A 766 -1.44 -22.39 31.07
CA ARG A 766 -0.77 -23.23 30.09
C ARG A 766 -0.52 -22.44 28.79
N GLU A 767 0.58 -22.77 28.10
CA GLU A 767 0.96 -22.10 26.85
C GLU A 767 0.46 -22.90 25.64
N LEU A 768 -0.38 -22.27 24.80
CA LEU A 768 -0.88 -22.90 23.59
C LEU A 768 0.05 -22.68 22.41
N ILE A 769 0.27 -23.74 21.66
CA ILE A 769 1.05 -23.76 20.45
C ILE A 769 0.18 -24.30 19.32
N GLY A 770 -0.11 -23.47 18.34
CA GLY A 770 -0.91 -23.89 17.19
C GLY A 770 -0.20 -24.95 16.36
N MET A 771 -0.98 -25.91 15.81
CA MET A 771 -0.55 -26.83 14.78
C MET A 771 -1.71 -27.10 13.84
N ARG A 772 -1.64 -26.58 12.65
CA ARG A 772 -2.70 -26.64 11.64
C ARG A 772 -2.93 -28.08 11.16
N GLY A 773 -4.17 -28.44 10.84
CA GLY A 773 -4.53 -29.83 10.46
C GLY A 773 -4.85 -30.75 11.63
N TYR A 774 -4.78 -30.24 12.86
CA TYR A 774 -5.16 -30.96 14.08
C TYR A 774 -6.17 -30.13 14.89
N ALA A 775 -7.02 -30.81 15.63
CA ALA A 775 -7.95 -30.13 16.53
C ALA A 775 -7.21 -29.42 17.65
N ASN A 776 -7.84 -28.41 18.27
CA ASN A 776 -7.21 -27.62 19.31
C ASN A 776 -6.74 -28.51 20.49
N ASN A 777 -5.47 -28.34 20.87
CA ASN A 777 -4.78 -29.06 21.94
C ASN A 777 -4.71 -30.60 21.79
N SER A 778 -5.09 -31.12 20.64
CA SER A 778 -5.23 -32.57 20.44
C SER A 778 -3.92 -33.36 20.50
N LEU A 779 -2.78 -32.71 20.31
CA LEU A 779 -1.43 -33.30 20.38
C LEU A 779 -0.82 -33.15 21.78
N THR A 780 -1.60 -32.76 22.76
CA THR A 780 -1.16 -32.59 24.14
C THR A 780 -1.29 -33.93 24.88
N PRO A 781 -0.30 -34.32 25.69
CA PRO A 781 -0.43 -35.51 26.54
C PRO A 781 -1.69 -35.49 27.39
N GLY A 782 -2.38 -36.62 27.46
CA GLY A 782 -3.62 -36.76 28.22
C GLY A 782 -4.90 -36.29 27.51
N TYR A 783 -4.83 -35.77 26.28
CA TYR A 783 -6.00 -35.24 25.56
C TYR A 783 -7.15 -36.24 25.42
N SER A 784 -6.85 -37.50 25.08
CA SER A 784 -7.85 -38.54 24.82
C SER A 784 -8.59 -39.04 26.06
N THR A 785 -8.08 -38.79 27.27
CA THR A 785 -8.63 -39.24 28.52
C THR A 785 -9.41 -38.16 29.27
N ASN A 786 -9.60 -36.98 28.67
CA ASN A 786 -10.12 -35.76 29.29
C ASN A 786 -9.32 -35.30 30.51
N ASN A 787 -8.17 -35.92 30.77
CA ASN A 787 -7.21 -35.53 31.79
C ASN A 787 -5.99 -34.91 31.12
N MET A 788 -6.15 -33.69 30.60
CA MET A 788 -5.14 -33.01 29.84
C MET A 788 -4.13 -32.34 30.79
N GLU A 789 -3.07 -33.03 31.08
CA GLU A 789 -2.01 -32.54 31.97
C GLU A 789 -1.15 -31.43 31.35
N GLY A 790 -1.03 -31.38 30.02
CA GLY A 790 -0.06 -30.55 29.30
C GLY A 790 1.31 -31.22 29.19
N GLY A 791 2.11 -30.79 28.25
CA GLY A 791 3.46 -31.29 28.05
C GLY A 791 4.54 -30.41 28.66
N ASN A 792 5.69 -31.00 28.91
CA ASN A 792 6.84 -30.28 29.44
C ASN A 792 7.86 -29.94 28.38
N ILE A 793 7.82 -30.62 27.26
CA ILE A 793 8.70 -30.39 26.11
C ILE A 793 7.80 -30.30 24.87
N PHE A 794 8.06 -29.33 24.01
CA PHE A 794 7.49 -29.33 22.67
C PHE A 794 8.56 -28.99 21.63
N ALA A 795 8.37 -29.51 20.43
CA ALA A 795 9.11 -29.10 19.24
C ALA A 795 8.13 -28.92 18.09
N LYS A 796 8.27 -27.84 17.33
CA LYS A 796 7.48 -27.54 16.15
C LYS A 796 8.36 -26.96 15.05
N TYR A 797 8.21 -27.49 13.87
CA TYR A 797 8.85 -27.03 12.64
C TYR A 797 7.76 -26.63 11.64
N THR A 798 7.95 -25.49 11.00
CA THR A 798 7.02 -24.97 9.98
C THR A 798 7.82 -24.52 8.78
N MET A 799 7.38 -24.89 7.60
CA MET A 799 7.88 -24.37 6.32
C MET A 799 6.68 -23.81 5.56
N GLU A 800 6.77 -22.58 5.10
CA GLU A 800 5.71 -21.92 4.31
C GLU A 800 6.31 -21.36 3.02
N LEU A 801 5.61 -21.60 1.92
CA LEU A 801 5.86 -20.91 0.66
C LEU A 801 4.79 -19.82 0.51
N ARG A 802 5.21 -18.58 0.46
CA ARG A 802 4.35 -17.39 0.50
C ARG A 802 4.40 -16.63 -0.81
N TYR A 803 3.24 -16.23 -1.33
CA TYR A 803 3.12 -15.42 -2.54
C TYR A 803 2.15 -14.26 -2.32
N PRO A 804 2.56 -13.01 -2.55
CA PRO A 804 1.70 -11.85 -2.31
C PRO A 804 0.73 -11.66 -3.48
N LEU A 805 -0.54 -11.52 -3.14
CA LEU A 805 -1.59 -11.13 -4.10
C LEU A 805 -1.65 -9.60 -4.23
N THR A 806 -1.46 -8.90 -3.13
CA THR A 806 -1.30 -7.44 -3.09
C THR A 806 -0.45 -7.02 -1.88
N LEU A 807 0.45 -6.07 -2.09
CA LEU A 807 1.28 -5.45 -1.04
C LEU A 807 0.91 -3.98 -0.83
N ASN A 808 -0.34 -3.60 -1.12
CA ASN A 808 -0.79 -2.23 -0.92
C ASN A 808 -0.84 -1.92 0.60
N PRO A 809 -0.34 -0.76 1.06
CA PRO A 809 -0.40 -0.35 2.47
C PRO A 809 -1.81 -0.36 3.07
N SER A 810 -2.85 -0.12 2.27
CA SER A 810 -4.25 -0.18 2.70
C SER A 810 -4.78 -1.60 2.91
N ALA A 811 -4.19 -2.61 2.23
CA ALA A 811 -4.56 -4.01 2.37
C ALA A 811 -3.44 -4.90 1.81
N THR A 812 -2.66 -5.54 2.66
CA THR A 812 -1.68 -6.55 2.26
C THR A 812 -2.31 -7.93 2.32
N ILE A 813 -2.33 -8.64 1.17
CA ILE A 813 -2.91 -9.98 1.06
C ILE A 813 -1.89 -10.90 0.42
N TYR A 814 -1.66 -12.05 1.05
CA TYR A 814 -0.82 -13.10 0.47
C TYR A 814 -1.39 -14.49 0.72
N ALA A 815 -1.19 -15.36 -0.25
CA ALA A 815 -1.49 -16.77 -0.15
C ALA A 815 -0.24 -17.52 0.34
N LEU A 816 -0.44 -18.65 0.98
CA LEU A 816 0.64 -19.51 1.41
C LEU A 816 0.27 -20.99 1.31
N THR A 817 1.26 -21.82 1.11
CA THR A 817 1.20 -23.25 1.37
C THR A 817 2.10 -23.57 2.53
N PHE A 818 1.76 -24.53 3.34
CA PHE A 818 2.56 -24.87 4.50
C PHE A 818 2.71 -26.37 4.70
N VAL A 819 3.83 -26.73 5.32
CA VAL A 819 4.09 -28.02 5.92
C VAL A 819 4.52 -27.81 7.35
N GLU A 820 3.91 -28.54 8.29
CA GLU A 820 4.24 -28.48 9.70
C GLU A 820 4.55 -29.87 10.25
N ALA A 821 5.48 -29.91 11.20
CA ALA A 821 5.79 -31.10 11.95
C ALA A 821 6.03 -30.73 13.40
N GLY A 822 5.42 -31.42 14.35
CA GLY A 822 5.58 -31.10 15.76
C GLY A 822 5.02 -32.15 16.70
N ASN A 823 5.45 -32.11 17.94
CA ASN A 823 4.95 -32.96 19.01
C ASN A 823 5.13 -32.31 20.38
N CYS A 824 4.43 -32.81 21.35
CA CYS A 824 4.49 -32.39 22.76
C CYS A 824 4.65 -33.61 23.66
N TRP A 825 5.62 -33.59 24.55
CA TRP A 825 5.98 -34.73 25.40
C TRP A 825 5.88 -34.38 26.89
N LEU A 826 5.53 -35.40 27.66
CA LEU A 826 5.35 -35.26 29.12
C LEU A 826 6.66 -35.11 29.88
N GLY A 827 7.75 -35.67 29.38
CA GLY A 827 9.05 -35.64 30.01
C GLY A 827 10.19 -36.06 29.08
N PHE A 828 11.42 -35.93 29.56
CA PHE A 828 12.63 -36.31 28.81
C PHE A 828 12.75 -37.82 28.52
N ASP A 829 12.16 -38.65 29.34
CA ASP A 829 12.10 -40.10 29.16
C ASP A 829 11.28 -40.50 27.90
N LYS A 830 10.33 -39.65 27.51
CA LYS A 830 9.50 -39.84 26.33
C LYS A 830 9.88 -38.97 25.15
N PHE A 831 10.88 -38.14 25.32
CA PHE A 831 11.29 -37.20 24.27
C PHE A 831 12.02 -37.93 23.14
N ASN A 832 11.39 -37.87 21.92
CA ASN A 832 12.00 -38.31 20.69
C ASN A 832 11.82 -37.24 19.61
N PRO A 833 12.89 -36.52 19.21
CA PRO A 833 12.76 -35.39 18.26
C PRO A 833 12.34 -35.79 16.86
N PHE A 834 12.29 -37.09 16.52
CA PHE A 834 11.87 -37.63 15.23
C PHE A 834 10.44 -38.19 15.24
N ASP A 835 9.83 -38.31 16.40
CA ASP A 835 8.45 -38.72 16.57
C ASP A 835 7.55 -37.48 16.51
N LEU A 836 7.21 -37.06 15.29
CA LEU A 836 6.49 -35.83 14.99
C LEU A 836 5.20 -36.10 14.24
N TYR A 837 4.12 -35.49 14.68
CA TYR A 837 2.88 -35.37 13.91
C TYR A 837 3.08 -34.38 12.78
N ARG A 838 2.56 -34.72 11.59
CA ARG A 838 2.79 -33.96 10.34
C ARG A 838 1.51 -33.47 9.76
N SER A 839 1.56 -32.29 9.19
CA SER A 839 0.44 -31.70 8.46
C SER A 839 0.92 -30.88 7.27
N ALA A 840 0.02 -30.66 6.32
CA ALA A 840 0.22 -29.74 5.21
C ALA A 840 -1.09 -29.05 4.87
N GLY A 841 -1.01 -27.89 4.20
CA GLY A 841 -2.22 -27.16 3.87
C GLY A 841 -1.97 -25.90 3.08
N LEU A 842 -3.05 -25.15 2.93
CA LEU A 842 -3.10 -23.88 2.23
C LEU A 842 -3.62 -22.81 3.19
N GLY A 843 -3.14 -21.60 3.02
CA GLY A 843 -3.63 -20.49 3.83
C GLY A 843 -3.63 -19.17 3.08
N MET A 844 -4.31 -18.22 3.67
CA MET A 844 -4.36 -16.84 3.21
C MET A 844 -4.20 -15.90 4.40
N ARG A 845 -3.45 -14.86 4.22
CA ARG A 845 -3.28 -13.78 5.20
C ARG A 845 -3.78 -12.48 4.59
N ILE A 846 -4.59 -11.76 5.34
CA ILE A 846 -5.16 -10.48 4.96
C ILE A 846 -4.83 -9.49 6.08
N TYR A 847 -3.94 -8.57 5.81
CA TYR A 847 -3.64 -7.48 6.75
C TYR A 847 -4.46 -6.25 6.38
N LEU A 848 -5.23 -5.76 7.33
CA LEU A 848 -6.00 -4.53 7.26
C LEU A 848 -5.56 -3.62 8.42
N PRO A 849 -5.14 -2.36 8.17
CA PRO A 849 -4.60 -1.49 9.23
C PRO A 849 -5.52 -1.32 10.45
N MET A 850 -6.85 -1.37 10.26
CA MET A 850 -7.83 -1.22 11.35
C MET A 850 -8.11 -2.53 12.10
N PHE A 851 -7.91 -3.70 11.47
CA PHE A 851 -8.30 -5.01 12.01
C PHE A 851 -7.11 -5.92 12.31
N GLY A 852 -5.90 -5.50 11.90
CA GLY A 852 -4.70 -6.32 12.00
C GLY A 852 -4.66 -7.47 10.98
N MET A 853 -3.98 -8.56 11.32
CA MET A 853 -3.81 -9.72 10.45
C MET A 853 -4.99 -10.68 10.62
N LEU A 854 -5.65 -11.01 9.52
CA LEU A 854 -6.63 -12.09 9.43
C LEU A 854 -5.98 -13.30 8.79
N GLY A 855 -6.12 -14.48 9.38
CA GLY A 855 -5.63 -15.75 8.88
C GLY A 855 -6.77 -16.71 8.57
N LEU A 856 -6.71 -17.32 7.40
CA LEU A 856 -7.59 -18.39 6.97
C LEU A 856 -6.70 -19.56 6.54
N ASP A 857 -6.78 -20.68 7.22
CA ASP A 857 -5.98 -21.86 6.90
C ASP A 857 -6.86 -23.09 6.77
N TRP A 858 -6.61 -23.86 5.75
CA TRP A 858 -7.06 -25.22 5.64
C TRP A 858 -5.86 -26.15 5.76
N GLY A 859 -5.89 -27.03 6.74
CA GLY A 859 -4.83 -27.98 7.01
C GLY A 859 -5.34 -29.41 7.03
N TYR A 860 -4.47 -30.35 6.63
CA TYR A 860 -4.69 -31.78 6.71
C TYR A 860 -3.62 -32.43 7.58
N GLY A 861 -4.02 -33.02 8.71
CA GLY A 861 -3.16 -33.78 9.59
C GLY A 861 -3.05 -35.23 9.11
N PHE A 862 -1.83 -35.67 8.85
CA PHE A 862 -1.57 -37.01 8.28
C PHE A 862 -1.57 -38.12 9.33
N ASP A 863 -1.14 -37.82 10.53
CA ASP A 863 -0.89 -38.82 11.56
C ASP A 863 -2.05 -38.87 12.52
N ALA A 864 -2.56 -40.09 12.79
CA ALA A 864 -3.70 -40.28 13.68
C ALA A 864 -3.32 -40.01 15.14
N VAL A 865 -4.19 -39.30 15.87
CA VAL A 865 -4.02 -39.04 17.30
C VAL A 865 -4.59 -40.20 18.10
N PRO A 866 -3.77 -40.90 18.89
CA PRO A 866 -4.22 -42.03 19.69
C PRO A 866 -5.42 -41.66 20.61
N GLY A 867 -6.52 -42.43 20.51
CA GLY A 867 -7.73 -42.20 21.31
C GLY A 867 -8.62 -41.02 20.87
N ALA A 868 -8.27 -40.31 19.79
CA ALA A 868 -9.03 -39.16 19.26
C ALA A 868 -9.09 -39.17 17.72
N PRO A 869 -9.90 -40.06 17.13
CA PRO A 869 -9.93 -40.30 15.66
C PRO A 869 -10.37 -39.09 14.84
N ASP A 870 -11.11 -38.15 15.43
CA ASP A 870 -11.57 -36.92 14.75
C ASP A 870 -10.62 -35.72 14.95
N ALA A 871 -9.50 -35.93 15.62
CA ALA A 871 -8.58 -34.86 15.97
C ALA A 871 -7.60 -34.50 14.87
N ASN A 872 -7.40 -35.39 13.88
CA ASN A 872 -6.56 -35.17 12.70
C ASN A 872 -7.41 -35.12 11.41
N GLY A 873 -6.79 -34.94 10.28
CA GLY A 873 -7.46 -34.88 8.97
C GLY A 873 -7.77 -33.44 8.53
N SER A 874 -8.90 -33.24 7.87
CA SER A 874 -9.26 -31.93 7.33
C SER A 874 -9.75 -30.98 8.41
N GLN A 875 -8.98 -29.95 8.70
CA GLN A 875 -9.30 -28.91 9.70
C GLN A 875 -9.26 -27.52 9.05
N PHE A 876 -10.19 -26.68 9.42
CA PHE A 876 -10.23 -25.28 9.02
C PHE A 876 -9.95 -24.38 10.23
N HIS A 877 -9.01 -23.47 10.08
CA HIS A 877 -8.58 -22.57 11.14
C HIS A 877 -8.77 -21.11 10.71
N PHE A 878 -9.32 -20.31 11.60
CA PHE A 878 -9.53 -18.89 11.43
C PHE A 878 -8.87 -18.12 12.57
N SER A 879 -8.10 -17.09 12.24
CA SER A 879 -7.44 -16.24 13.24
C SER A 879 -7.64 -14.77 12.95
N ILE A 880 -7.77 -13.95 13.99
CA ILE A 880 -7.86 -12.49 13.92
C ILE A 880 -6.87 -11.89 14.91
N GLY A 881 -6.11 -10.88 14.44
CA GLY A 881 -5.19 -10.10 15.27
C GLY A 881 -3.90 -10.80 15.66
N GLY A 882 -3.71 -12.05 15.29
CA GLY A 882 -2.51 -12.83 15.53
C GLY A 882 -2.18 -13.77 14.36
N SER A 883 -0.91 -14.15 14.20
CA SER A 883 -0.55 -15.26 13.34
C SER A 883 -0.80 -16.57 14.06
N ILE A 884 -1.20 -17.61 13.34
CA ILE A 884 -1.14 -18.99 13.85
C ILE A 884 0.34 -19.32 13.98
N ASP A 885 0.81 -19.28 15.19
CA ASP A 885 2.23 -19.55 15.49
C ASP A 885 2.46 -21.02 15.82
#